data_dd432ab55bf5975dfc97bcbbe4ff4264
#
_entry.id   dd432ab55bf5975dfc97bcbbe4ff4264
#
_cell.length_a   1.000
_cell.length_b   1.000
_cell.length_c   1.000
_cell.angle_alpha   90.00
_cell.angle_beta   90.00
_cell.angle_gamma   90.00
#
_symmetry.space_group_name_H-M   'P 1'
#
loop_
_entity.id
_entity.type
_entity.pdbx_description
1 polymer ?
#
loop_
_entity_poly.entity_id
_entity_poly.type
_entity_poly.pdbx_seq_one_letter_code
_entity_poly.pdbx_strand_id
1 'polypeptide(L)'
;MKKSKAIIILLCALLVLLGVGYVDLNGVDAEGTASASDISLGLDLAGGVSITYQVVGDEEPDATDMADTIAKLQKRVENYSKEAIVYQEGTDRINIEIPGVTDANKILEELGRPGSLYFIAETDKDGNANYSMQAVTDAQGNASYAYALNKTIDELKADGSIMLEGTDVKTATAGSIKDQTMGNSTYAVDLVMTEEGTKKFEEATRNAYEKGETLGIYYDGSFVSVPSVKGVFSDGNAQISPMNSYEEAESLASTIRIGGLKLELEELHSKVVGAQLGVEAISTSLKAAVIGFIVVAVFMIAVYFLPGFASVIALGIYVALVVLLLNGFDMTLTLSGIAGIILSIGMAVDANVIVFARIREELATGKTVKSAMQIGYDKALSAIIDGNVTTLIAAAVLWLLGPGTVKGFAQTLALGIVLSMFTALVVTKYIMKAFYALGLKDPKWYGVGKEHKTVNFLGKKGIFFGLSLAVILAGFITMGVYKMNTGDALNYSLEFKGGTATTVTFDKSYTLEEINSEMVPLIESTTGSAVQIQTVQGSNEVIFKTGSLDVDQRQALNQMFVDNFGVDETLITSETISSTISNEMKSDTILAVVVAIICMLIYIRFRFSDIRFGVSSIACLLHDVLVVITFYALARVSVSNTFIACLLTIVGYSINATIVIFDRVRENMAVMTKKDDLQDVVNHSITQTLSRSLFTSLTTLVMVGALYIWGVTSIRDFALPLMVGIICGSYSSVCIAGALWYVLRKKFAPKAK
;
A
#
# COMPACT_ATOMS: atom_id res chain seq x y z
N MET A 1 36.74 5.84 -28.71
CA MET A 1 35.50 6.30 -29.41
C MET A 1 35.87 7.53 -30.27
N LYS A 2 35.31 7.67 -31.48
CA LYS A 2 35.50 8.87 -32.34
C LYS A 2 34.63 10.03 -31.77
N LYS A 3 35.08 11.30 -31.95
CA LYS A 3 34.33 12.48 -31.45
C LYS A 3 32.90 12.55 -31.99
N SER A 4 32.67 12.20 -33.25
CA SER A 4 31.33 12.15 -33.84
C SER A 4 30.39 11.17 -33.14
N LYS A 5 30.85 9.97 -32.77
CA LYS A 5 30.07 9.01 -32.00
C LYS A 5 29.79 9.51 -30.59
N ALA A 6 30.70 10.28 -29.98
CA ALA A 6 30.49 10.86 -28.66
C ALA A 6 29.37 11.91 -28.67
N ILE A 7 29.36 12.77 -29.69
CA ILE A 7 28.31 13.78 -29.87
C ILE A 7 26.96 13.10 -30.09
N ILE A 8 26.91 12.06 -30.92
CA ILE A 8 25.67 11.30 -31.13
C ILE A 8 25.14 10.69 -29.83
N ILE A 9 25.99 10.08 -28.99
CA ILE A 9 25.56 9.51 -27.69
C ILE A 9 24.99 10.59 -26.77
N LEU A 10 25.63 11.76 -26.67
CA LEU A 10 25.13 12.85 -25.83
C LEU A 10 23.82 13.43 -26.38
N LEU A 11 23.71 13.56 -27.71
CA LEU A 11 22.46 13.99 -28.35
C LEU A 11 21.36 12.95 -28.13
N CYS A 12 21.67 11.65 -28.27
CA CYS A 12 20.70 10.60 -27.96
C CYS A 12 20.26 10.63 -26.49
N ALA A 13 21.19 10.80 -25.54
CA ALA A 13 20.85 10.90 -24.13
C ALA A 13 19.97 12.13 -23.85
N LEU A 14 20.26 13.26 -24.49
CA LEU A 14 19.45 14.48 -24.39
C LEU A 14 18.08 14.30 -25.04
N LEU A 15 18.03 13.69 -26.24
CA LEU A 15 16.77 13.39 -26.94
C LEU A 15 15.89 12.41 -26.15
N VAL A 16 16.50 11.38 -25.54
CA VAL A 16 15.75 10.46 -24.65
C VAL A 16 15.21 11.21 -23.45
N LEU A 17 16.03 12.02 -22.78
CA LEU A 17 15.59 12.79 -21.61
C LEU A 17 14.47 13.77 -21.96
N LEU A 18 14.63 14.55 -23.06
CA LEU A 18 13.63 15.51 -23.48
C LEU A 18 12.41 14.85 -24.11
N GLY A 19 12.60 13.79 -24.90
CA GLY A 19 11.52 13.09 -25.59
C GLY A 19 10.64 12.30 -24.63
N VAL A 20 11.24 11.52 -23.74
CA VAL A 20 10.48 10.79 -22.70
C VAL A 20 9.86 11.79 -21.72
N GLY A 21 10.62 12.79 -21.26
CA GLY A 21 10.07 13.82 -20.39
C GLY A 21 8.93 14.64 -21.04
N TYR A 22 8.94 14.82 -22.37
CA TYR A 22 7.82 15.43 -23.08
C TYR A 22 6.59 14.52 -23.08
N VAL A 23 6.78 13.22 -23.32
CA VAL A 23 5.69 12.21 -23.24
C VAL A 23 5.13 12.12 -21.82
N ASP A 24 5.99 12.11 -20.80
CA ASP A 24 5.55 12.08 -19.39
C ASP A 24 4.70 13.31 -19.02
N LEU A 25 4.94 14.46 -19.63
CA LEU A 25 4.20 15.70 -19.33
C LEU A 25 2.95 15.90 -20.18
N ASN A 26 2.97 15.49 -21.45
CA ASN A 26 1.94 15.85 -22.43
C ASN A 26 1.25 14.64 -23.08
N GLY A 27 1.77 13.42 -22.86
CA GLY A 27 1.30 12.23 -23.55
C GLY A 27 1.81 12.10 -25.00
N VAL A 28 1.36 11.04 -25.66
CA VAL A 28 1.69 10.72 -27.05
C VAL A 28 0.70 11.35 -28.03
N ASP A 29 -0.51 11.63 -27.56
CA ASP A 29 -1.63 12.18 -28.35
C ASP A 29 -2.29 13.38 -27.65
N ALA A 30 -3.34 13.93 -28.28
CA ALA A 30 -4.10 15.06 -27.75
C ALA A 30 -4.93 14.71 -26.50
N GLU A 31 -5.15 13.44 -26.23
CA GLU A 31 -5.88 12.93 -25.07
C GLU A 31 -4.97 12.73 -23.86
N GLY A 32 -3.63 12.87 -24.05
CA GLY A 32 -2.64 12.73 -22.99
C GLY A 32 -2.26 11.28 -22.67
N THR A 33 -2.56 10.33 -23.57
CA THR A 33 -2.22 8.92 -23.41
C THR A 33 -0.74 8.75 -23.10
N ALA A 34 -0.42 7.90 -22.12
CA ALA A 34 0.92 7.65 -21.60
C ALA A 34 1.58 8.83 -20.88
N SER A 35 0.86 9.87 -20.50
CA SER A 35 1.36 10.94 -19.65
C SER A 35 1.36 10.54 -18.16
N ALA A 36 2.01 11.32 -17.33
CA ALA A 36 1.98 11.10 -15.88
C ALA A 36 0.56 11.25 -15.27
N SER A 37 -0.34 11.99 -15.94
CA SER A 37 -1.75 12.13 -15.55
C SER A 37 -2.61 10.93 -15.94
N ASP A 38 -2.13 10.07 -16.83
CA ASP A 38 -2.81 8.86 -17.29
C ASP A 38 -2.46 7.62 -16.42
N ILE A 39 -1.59 7.78 -15.42
CA ILE A 39 -1.26 6.70 -14.49
C ILE A 39 -2.44 6.41 -13.60
N SER A 40 -2.89 5.15 -13.58
CA SER A 40 -3.93 4.67 -12.68
C SER A 40 -3.56 4.92 -11.22
N LEU A 41 -4.43 5.63 -10.49
CA LEU A 41 -4.20 5.95 -9.08
C LEU A 41 -4.90 4.92 -8.19
N GLY A 42 -4.18 4.42 -7.20
CA GLY A 42 -4.79 3.59 -6.16
C GLY A 42 -5.70 4.40 -5.25
N LEU A 43 -6.54 3.69 -4.50
CA LEU A 43 -7.53 4.27 -3.59
C LEU A 43 -6.95 5.34 -2.64
N ASP A 44 -5.74 5.12 -2.14
CA ASP A 44 -5.06 6.05 -1.23
C ASP A 44 -4.76 7.42 -1.87
N LEU A 45 -4.76 7.51 -3.20
CA LEU A 45 -4.46 8.72 -3.97
C LEU A 45 -5.68 9.28 -4.72
N ALA A 46 -6.52 8.41 -5.26
CA ALA A 46 -7.75 8.80 -5.94
C ALA A 46 -8.86 9.17 -4.95
N GLY A 47 -8.77 8.68 -3.72
CA GLY A 47 -9.89 8.64 -2.79
C GLY A 47 -10.92 7.57 -3.20
N GLY A 48 -11.88 7.28 -2.35
CA GLY A 48 -12.95 6.34 -2.66
C GLY A 48 -13.18 5.30 -1.58
N VAL A 49 -13.73 4.15 -1.96
CA VAL A 49 -14.11 3.05 -1.06
C VAL A 49 -13.44 1.76 -1.46
N SER A 50 -12.96 1.00 -0.47
CA SER A 50 -12.57 -0.40 -0.60
C SER A 50 -13.29 -1.24 0.42
N ILE A 51 -13.82 -2.40 -0.01
CA ILE A 51 -14.50 -3.35 0.86
C ILE A 51 -14.02 -4.75 0.52
N THR A 52 -13.70 -5.53 1.55
CA THR A 52 -13.43 -6.96 1.45
C THR A 52 -14.53 -7.73 2.16
N TYR A 53 -15.22 -8.57 1.43
CA TYR A 53 -16.20 -9.49 1.96
C TYR A 53 -15.64 -10.91 2.05
N GLN A 54 -16.10 -11.65 3.05
CA GLN A 54 -15.95 -13.11 3.12
C GLN A 54 -17.29 -13.77 2.87
N VAL A 55 -17.29 -14.88 2.15
CA VAL A 55 -18.46 -15.73 2.00
C VAL A 55 -18.72 -16.45 3.33
N VAL A 56 -19.95 -16.37 3.82
CA VAL A 56 -20.36 -17.02 5.06
C VAL A 56 -20.59 -18.51 4.79
N GLY A 57 -19.95 -19.37 5.56
CA GLY A 57 -20.10 -20.84 5.47
C GLY A 57 -18.79 -21.57 5.79
N ASP A 58 -18.91 -22.84 6.17
CA ASP A 58 -17.77 -23.70 6.51
C ASP A 58 -17.17 -24.42 5.28
N GLU A 59 -17.87 -24.41 4.13
CA GLU A 59 -17.42 -25.02 2.87
C GLU A 59 -16.95 -23.97 1.88
N GLU A 60 -15.97 -24.32 1.05
CA GLU A 60 -15.53 -23.43 -0.04
C GLU A 60 -16.70 -23.18 -1.00
N PRO A 61 -16.98 -21.91 -1.37
CA PRO A 61 -18.06 -21.58 -2.28
C PRO A 61 -17.82 -22.17 -3.68
N ASP A 62 -18.91 -22.53 -4.36
CA ASP A 62 -18.82 -22.99 -5.74
C ASP A 62 -18.25 -21.89 -6.64
N ALA A 63 -17.32 -22.25 -7.52
CA ALA A 63 -16.65 -21.30 -8.40
C ALA A 63 -17.62 -20.53 -9.32
N THR A 64 -18.74 -21.15 -9.70
CA THR A 64 -19.79 -20.52 -10.52
C THR A 64 -20.55 -19.46 -9.71
N ASP A 65 -20.94 -19.80 -8.47
CA ASP A 65 -21.65 -18.88 -7.59
C ASP A 65 -20.77 -17.70 -7.17
N MET A 66 -19.47 -17.94 -6.97
CA MET A 66 -18.48 -16.89 -6.74
C MET A 66 -18.38 -15.96 -7.96
N ALA A 67 -18.21 -16.51 -9.17
CA ALA A 67 -18.14 -15.71 -10.39
C ALA A 67 -19.42 -14.91 -10.66
N ASP A 68 -20.60 -15.52 -10.45
CA ASP A 68 -21.89 -14.83 -10.58
C ASP A 68 -22.03 -13.69 -9.57
N THR A 69 -21.60 -13.91 -8.32
CA THR A 69 -21.63 -12.89 -7.26
C THR A 69 -20.73 -11.72 -7.61
N ILE A 70 -19.50 -11.99 -8.06
CA ILE A 70 -18.55 -10.97 -8.50
C ILE A 70 -19.11 -10.17 -9.68
N ALA A 71 -19.68 -10.84 -10.70
CA ALA A 71 -20.25 -10.17 -11.85
C ALA A 71 -21.44 -9.26 -11.48
N LYS A 72 -22.25 -9.65 -10.50
CA LYS A 72 -23.35 -8.83 -9.98
C LYS A 72 -22.84 -7.63 -9.20
N LEU A 73 -21.87 -7.83 -8.32
CA LEU A 73 -21.23 -6.74 -7.58
C LEU A 73 -20.54 -5.76 -8.53
N GLN A 74 -19.84 -6.27 -9.57
CA GLN A 74 -19.20 -5.43 -10.59
C GLN A 74 -20.21 -4.50 -11.28
N LYS A 75 -21.35 -5.04 -11.72
CA LYS A 75 -22.42 -4.22 -12.32
C LYS A 75 -22.99 -3.18 -11.36
N ARG A 76 -23.03 -3.50 -10.07
CA ARG A 76 -23.51 -2.56 -9.04
C ARG A 76 -22.55 -1.39 -8.90
N VAL A 77 -21.24 -1.67 -8.79
CA VAL A 77 -20.23 -0.64 -8.56
C VAL A 77 -19.94 0.22 -9.79
N GLU A 78 -20.15 -0.31 -11.01
CA GLU A 78 -20.04 0.44 -12.26
C GLU A 78 -20.97 1.66 -12.33
N ASN A 79 -22.08 1.67 -11.56
CA ASN A 79 -22.97 2.83 -11.45
C ASN A 79 -22.31 4.00 -10.69
N TYR A 80 -21.33 3.73 -9.84
CA TYR A 80 -20.64 4.74 -9.04
C TYR A 80 -19.34 5.23 -9.70
N SER A 81 -18.58 4.30 -10.29
CA SER A 81 -17.31 4.61 -10.96
C SER A 81 -17.06 3.61 -12.09
N LYS A 82 -16.66 4.10 -13.27
CA LYS A 82 -16.23 3.24 -14.38
C LYS A 82 -14.91 2.55 -14.12
N GLU A 83 -14.12 3.06 -13.17
CA GLU A 83 -12.84 2.50 -12.74
C GLU A 83 -13.00 1.52 -11.58
N ALA A 84 -14.24 1.27 -11.15
CA ALA A 84 -14.53 0.33 -10.07
C ALA A 84 -14.18 -1.11 -10.48
N ILE A 85 -13.56 -1.84 -9.56
CA ILE A 85 -13.09 -3.21 -9.78
C ILE A 85 -13.62 -4.11 -8.69
N VAL A 86 -14.15 -5.28 -9.10
CA VAL A 86 -14.53 -6.36 -8.18
C VAL A 86 -13.76 -7.60 -8.57
N TYR A 87 -13.04 -8.19 -7.63
CA TYR A 87 -12.22 -9.37 -7.91
C TYR A 87 -12.20 -10.33 -6.73
N GLN A 88 -11.93 -11.61 -7.04
CA GLN A 88 -11.79 -12.66 -6.05
C GLN A 88 -10.40 -12.59 -5.39
N GLU A 89 -10.35 -12.71 -4.06
CA GLU A 89 -9.14 -12.87 -3.28
C GLU A 89 -9.17 -14.20 -2.52
N GLY A 90 -8.22 -15.09 -2.82
CA GLY A 90 -8.25 -16.45 -2.27
C GLY A 90 -9.39 -17.28 -2.83
N THR A 91 -10.00 -18.13 -1.99
CA THR A 91 -11.09 -19.03 -2.38
C THR A 91 -12.48 -18.53 -1.99
N ASP A 92 -12.57 -17.69 -0.95
CA ASP A 92 -13.81 -17.35 -0.25
C ASP A 92 -14.01 -15.84 -0.02
N ARG A 93 -13.18 -14.97 -0.65
CA ARG A 93 -13.24 -13.51 -0.47
C ARG A 93 -13.49 -12.79 -1.77
N ILE A 94 -14.15 -11.64 -1.64
CA ILE A 94 -14.43 -10.70 -2.74
C ILE A 94 -13.97 -9.32 -2.31
N ASN A 95 -13.08 -8.72 -3.11
CA ASN A 95 -12.65 -7.34 -2.95
C ASN A 95 -13.39 -6.43 -3.93
N ILE A 96 -13.81 -5.29 -3.41
CA ILE A 96 -14.43 -4.20 -4.17
C ILE A 96 -13.58 -2.95 -3.97
N GLU A 97 -13.17 -2.32 -5.05
CA GLU A 97 -12.46 -1.05 -5.04
C GLU A 97 -13.19 -0.06 -5.95
N ILE A 98 -13.55 1.11 -5.43
CA ILE A 98 -14.29 2.17 -6.15
C ILE A 98 -13.51 3.48 -5.99
N PRO A 99 -12.55 3.74 -6.89
CA PRO A 99 -11.77 4.97 -6.84
C PRO A 99 -12.56 6.18 -7.35
N GLY A 100 -12.14 7.38 -6.91
CA GLY A 100 -12.58 8.66 -7.46
C GLY A 100 -14.00 9.08 -7.09
N VAL A 101 -14.65 8.41 -6.12
CA VAL A 101 -16.01 8.78 -5.70
C VAL A 101 -15.98 9.88 -4.64
N THR A 102 -16.95 10.81 -4.74
CA THR A 102 -17.05 11.97 -3.85
C THR A 102 -17.81 11.68 -2.56
N ASP A 103 -18.79 10.77 -2.62
CA ASP A 103 -19.63 10.37 -1.48
C ASP A 103 -19.33 8.93 -1.08
N ALA A 104 -18.12 8.74 -0.55
CA ALA A 104 -17.58 7.43 -0.23
C ALA A 104 -18.34 6.77 0.94
N ASN A 105 -18.79 7.54 1.94
CA ASN A 105 -19.52 7.01 3.09
C ASN A 105 -20.87 6.43 2.69
N LYS A 106 -21.63 7.15 1.83
CA LYS A 106 -22.91 6.67 1.31
C LYS A 106 -22.77 5.38 0.49
N ILE A 107 -21.73 5.32 -0.34
CA ILE A 107 -21.45 4.11 -1.13
C ILE A 107 -21.10 2.93 -0.23
N LEU A 108 -20.32 3.17 0.83
CA LEU A 108 -20.00 2.14 1.80
C LEU A 108 -21.26 1.64 2.50
N GLU A 109 -22.19 2.52 2.86
CA GLU A 109 -23.50 2.17 3.42
C GLU A 109 -24.30 1.30 2.45
N GLU A 110 -24.41 1.73 1.20
CA GLU A 110 -25.19 1.01 0.17
C GLU A 110 -24.57 -0.35 -0.21
N LEU A 111 -23.26 -0.49 -0.17
CA LEU A 111 -22.55 -1.73 -0.47
C LEU A 111 -22.33 -2.61 0.77
N GLY A 112 -22.21 -2.02 1.95
CA GLY A 112 -21.95 -2.72 3.21
C GLY A 112 -23.07 -3.67 3.63
N ARG A 113 -24.19 -3.59 2.96
CA ARG A 113 -25.34 -4.49 3.11
C ARG A 113 -25.55 -5.24 1.80
N PRO A 114 -24.89 -6.37 1.55
CA PRO A 114 -25.14 -7.20 0.40
C PRO A 114 -26.57 -7.76 0.49
N GLY A 115 -27.53 -6.94 -0.01
CA GLY A 115 -28.93 -7.11 0.25
C GLY A 115 -29.54 -8.37 -0.36
N SER A 116 -30.35 -9.04 0.40
CA SER A 116 -31.23 -10.10 -0.08
C SER A 116 -32.57 -9.48 -0.50
N LEU A 117 -32.99 -9.71 -1.71
CA LEU A 117 -34.31 -9.29 -2.22
C LEU A 117 -35.33 -10.41 -1.95
N TYR A 118 -36.39 -10.06 -1.23
CA TYR A 118 -37.49 -10.98 -0.94
C TYR A 118 -38.82 -10.40 -1.40
N PHE A 119 -39.67 -11.26 -1.97
CA PHE A 119 -41.07 -10.98 -2.21
C PHE A 119 -41.88 -11.69 -1.12
N ILE A 120 -42.50 -10.91 -0.24
CA ILE A 120 -43.11 -11.40 0.99
C ILE A 120 -44.63 -11.27 0.87
N ALA A 121 -45.36 -12.37 1.13
CA ALA A 121 -46.81 -12.35 1.21
C ALA A 121 -47.28 -11.48 2.39
N GLU A 122 -48.41 -10.80 2.24
CA GLU A 122 -48.96 -9.91 3.29
C GLU A 122 -49.32 -10.73 4.53
N THR A 123 -49.95 -11.91 4.34
CA THR A 123 -50.27 -12.81 5.44
C THR A 123 -49.65 -14.20 5.32
N ASP A 124 -49.42 -14.83 6.46
CA ASP A 124 -49.03 -16.24 6.53
C ASP A 124 -50.22 -17.21 6.25
N LYS A 125 -49.97 -18.51 6.35
CA LYS A 125 -51.00 -19.54 6.16
C LYS A 125 -52.10 -19.53 7.20
N ASP A 126 -51.83 -18.97 8.37
CA ASP A 126 -52.76 -18.84 9.49
C ASP A 126 -53.50 -17.53 9.50
N GLY A 127 -53.21 -16.61 8.54
CA GLY A 127 -53.86 -15.30 8.39
C GLY A 127 -53.22 -14.18 9.24
N ASN A 128 -52.04 -14.41 9.83
CA ASN A 128 -51.33 -13.36 10.57
C ASN A 128 -50.52 -12.48 9.59
N ALA A 129 -50.54 -11.16 9.83
CA ALA A 129 -49.80 -10.23 8.98
C ALA A 129 -48.29 -10.39 9.15
N ASN A 130 -47.59 -10.58 8.04
CA ASN A 130 -46.13 -10.69 8.00
C ASN A 130 -45.46 -9.31 8.07
N TYR A 131 -46.13 -8.27 7.62
CA TYR A 131 -45.69 -6.87 7.74
C TYR A 131 -46.88 -5.98 7.95
N SER A 132 -46.63 -4.81 8.49
CA SER A 132 -47.67 -3.80 8.76
C SER A 132 -47.11 -2.39 8.66
N MET A 133 -47.98 -1.42 8.44
CA MET A 133 -47.61 -0.01 8.46
C MET A 133 -47.42 0.42 9.93
N GLN A 134 -46.23 0.85 10.27
CA GLN A 134 -45.85 1.28 11.62
C GLN A 134 -45.38 2.71 11.62
N ALA A 135 -45.58 3.40 12.76
CA ALA A 135 -45.07 4.75 12.94
C ALA A 135 -43.53 4.64 13.21
N VAL A 136 -42.76 5.20 12.30
CA VAL A 136 -41.33 5.33 12.42
C VAL A 136 -40.98 6.77 12.69
N THR A 137 -40.20 7.01 13.74
CA THR A 137 -39.74 8.37 14.05
C THR A 137 -38.33 8.51 13.49
N ASP A 138 -38.14 9.49 12.59
CA ASP A 138 -36.82 9.79 12.06
C ASP A 138 -35.88 10.36 13.14
N ALA A 139 -34.58 10.44 12.86
CA ALA A 139 -33.58 10.97 13.78
C ALA A 139 -33.84 12.44 14.17
N GLN A 140 -34.70 13.16 13.43
CA GLN A 140 -35.13 14.54 13.70
C GLN A 140 -36.43 14.63 14.50
N GLY A 141 -37.02 13.48 14.92
CA GLY A 141 -38.24 13.44 15.72
C GLY A 141 -39.55 13.59 14.91
N ASN A 142 -39.49 13.52 13.56
CA ASN A 142 -40.70 13.56 12.72
C ASN A 142 -41.30 12.15 12.63
N ALA A 143 -42.57 12.01 12.92
CA ALA A 143 -43.27 10.75 12.78
C ALA A 143 -43.65 10.55 11.30
N SER A 144 -43.16 9.50 10.69
CA SER A 144 -43.56 9.00 9.37
C SER A 144 -44.16 7.59 9.51
N TYR A 145 -44.89 7.14 8.48
CA TYR A 145 -45.41 5.78 8.43
C TYR A 145 -44.66 4.99 7.38
N ALA A 146 -44.05 3.87 7.76
CA ALA A 146 -43.37 2.93 6.87
C ALA A 146 -43.84 1.51 7.12
N TYR A 147 -43.75 0.65 6.11
CA TYR A 147 -43.97 -0.77 6.30
C TYR A 147 -42.76 -1.37 7.06
N ALA A 148 -43.05 -2.20 8.06
CA ALA A 148 -42.06 -2.94 8.82
C ALA A 148 -42.48 -4.42 8.96
N LEU A 149 -41.51 -5.30 9.07
CA LEU A 149 -41.73 -6.72 9.30
C LEU A 149 -42.31 -6.94 10.71
N ASN A 150 -43.27 -7.82 10.81
CA ASN A 150 -43.82 -8.30 12.08
C ASN A 150 -43.11 -9.58 12.57
N LYS A 151 -42.32 -10.22 11.69
CA LYS A 151 -41.55 -11.46 11.93
C LYS A 151 -40.13 -11.30 11.41
N THR A 152 -39.21 -12.09 11.89
CA THR A 152 -37.85 -12.17 11.34
C THR A 152 -37.83 -12.83 9.96
N ILE A 153 -36.81 -12.58 9.15
CA ILE A 153 -36.64 -13.23 7.84
C ILE A 153 -36.59 -14.74 7.96
N ASP A 154 -35.94 -15.26 9.00
CA ASP A 154 -35.84 -16.71 9.26
C ASP A 154 -37.22 -17.34 9.57
N GLU A 155 -38.06 -16.66 10.32
CA GLU A 155 -39.43 -17.09 10.58
C GLU A 155 -40.27 -17.07 9.30
N LEU A 156 -40.11 -16.03 8.45
CA LEU A 156 -40.81 -15.94 7.16
C LEU A 156 -40.34 -16.99 6.16
N LYS A 157 -39.07 -17.39 6.20
CA LYS A 157 -38.56 -18.53 5.42
C LYS A 157 -39.16 -19.85 5.92
N ALA A 158 -39.18 -20.06 7.22
CA ALA A 158 -39.65 -21.28 7.84
C ALA A 158 -41.15 -21.53 7.63
N ASP A 159 -42.00 -20.48 7.65
CA ASP A 159 -43.45 -20.57 7.43
C ASP A 159 -43.86 -20.53 5.94
N GLY A 160 -42.91 -20.26 5.04
CA GLY A 160 -43.10 -20.15 3.60
C GLY A 160 -43.81 -18.89 3.14
N SER A 161 -43.69 -17.79 3.90
CA SER A 161 -44.21 -16.46 3.57
C SER A 161 -43.33 -15.70 2.57
N ILE A 162 -42.07 -16.12 2.38
CA ILE A 162 -41.22 -15.66 1.30
C ILE A 162 -41.58 -16.41 0.04
N MET A 163 -42.25 -15.68 -0.88
CA MET A 163 -42.79 -16.26 -2.11
C MET A 163 -41.75 -16.38 -3.21
N LEU A 164 -40.87 -15.37 -3.34
CA LEU A 164 -39.75 -15.35 -4.29
C LEU A 164 -38.54 -14.69 -3.63
N GLU A 165 -37.40 -15.10 -4.15
CA GLU A 165 -36.12 -14.47 -3.85
C GLU A 165 -35.58 -13.70 -5.07
N GLY A 166 -34.58 -12.84 -4.89
CA GLY A 166 -34.01 -12.07 -6.00
C GLY A 166 -33.47 -12.93 -7.15
N THR A 167 -33.06 -14.17 -6.85
CA THR A 167 -32.61 -15.15 -7.84
C THR A 167 -33.71 -15.65 -8.78
N ASP A 168 -34.98 -15.50 -8.40
CA ASP A 168 -36.13 -15.83 -9.23
C ASP A 168 -36.44 -14.78 -10.30
N VAL A 169 -35.85 -13.57 -10.23
CA VAL A 169 -35.99 -12.51 -11.21
C VAL A 169 -34.85 -12.54 -12.23
N LYS A 170 -35.19 -12.61 -13.52
CA LYS A 170 -34.21 -12.64 -14.61
C LYS A 170 -33.69 -11.25 -14.96
N THR A 171 -34.61 -10.25 -15.03
CA THR A 171 -34.26 -8.85 -15.30
C THR A 171 -35.37 -7.90 -14.82
N ALA A 172 -34.98 -6.67 -14.55
CA ALA A 172 -35.86 -5.56 -14.22
C ALA A 172 -35.42 -4.32 -15.01
N THR A 173 -36.35 -3.58 -15.63
CA THR A 173 -36.06 -2.38 -16.44
C THR A 173 -37.01 -1.27 -16.11
N ALA A 174 -36.51 -0.06 -15.94
CA ALA A 174 -37.35 1.13 -15.83
C ALA A 174 -37.93 1.50 -17.19
N GLY A 175 -39.25 1.81 -17.22
CA GLY A 175 -39.95 2.21 -18.40
C GLY A 175 -40.88 3.39 -18.15
N SER A 176 -41.32 4.03 -19.21
CA SER A 176 -42.39 5.05 -19.16
C SER A 176 -43.66 4.56 -19.83
N ILE A 177 -44.76 4.63 -19.11
CA ILE A 177 -46.10 4.31 -19.65
C ILE A 177 -46.78 5.64 -20.03
N LYS A 178 -47.15 5.77 -21.28
CA LYS A 178 -48.02 6.88 -21.71
C LYS A 178 -49.49 6.51 -21.45
N ASP A 179 -50.10 7.20 -20.53
CA ASP A 179 -51.53 7.10 -20.35
C ASP A 179 -52.22 7.68 -21.60
N GLN A 180 -52.90 6.80 -22.35
CA GLN A 180 -53.59 7.18 -23.58
C GLN A 180 -54.78 8.12 -23.34
N THR A 181 -55.22 8.26 -22.07
CA THR A 181 -56.43 9.03 -21.73
C THR A 181 -56.15 10.44 -21.20
N MET A 182 -55.03 10.67 -20.55
CA MET A 182 -54.70 11.97 -19.91
C MET A 182 -53.38 12.60 -20.38
N GLY A 183 -52.60 11.96 -21.25
CA GLY A 183 -51.35 12.52 -21.80
C GLY A 183 -50.21 12.64 -20.80
N ASN A 184 -50.37 12.20 -19.57
CA ASN A 184 -49.34 12.17 -18.56
C ASN A 184 -48.50 10.88 -18.70
N SER A 185 -47.17 11.00 -18.63
CA SER A 185 -46.29 9.85 -18.55
C SER A 185 -46.15 9.42 -17.09
N THR A 186 -46.53 8.18 -16.78
CA THR A 186 -46.20 7.52 -15.52
C THR A 186 -45.02 6.59 -15.74
N TYR A 187 -44.20 6.44 -14.72
CA TYR A 187 -43.03 5.53 -14.78
C TYR A 187 -43.36 4.20 -14.14
N ALA A 188 -42.68 3.14 -14.59
CA ALA A 188 -42.88 1.78 -14.10
C ALA A 188 -41.59 0.99 -14.15
N VAL A 189 -41.55 -0.11 -13.40
CA VAL A 189 -40.53 -1.12 -13.49
C VAL A 189 -41.11 -2.38 -14.11
N ASP A 190 -40.59 -2.79 -15.27
CA ASP A 190 -40.91 -4.03 -15.93
C ASP A 190 -40.04 -5.14 -15.43
N LEU A 191 -40.65 -6.23 -14.95
CA LEU A 191 -39.99 -7.44 -14.42
C LEU A 191 -40.13 -8.60 -15.36
N VAL A 192 -39.07 -9.35 -15.56
CA VAL A 192 -39.07 -10.65 -16.25
C VAL A 192 -38.53 -11.71 -15.29
N MET A 193 -39.30 -12.74 -15.03
CA MET A 193 -38.95 -13.83 -14.13
C MET A 193 -38.13 -14.92 -14.84
N THR A 194 -37.42 -15.75 -14.07
CA THR A 194 -36.84 -17.00 -14.54
C THR A 194 -37.97 -18.04 -14.76
N GLU A 195 -37.69 -19.21 -15.37
CA GLU A 195 -38.69 -20.24 -15.54
C GLU A 195 -39.24 -20.79 -14.20
N GLU A 196 -38.39 -20.90 -13.20
CA GLU A 196 -38.74 -21.30 -11.84
C GLU A 196 -39.47 -20.14 -11.11
N GLY A 197 -38.93 -18.93 -11.23
CA GLY A 197 -39.55 -17.72 -10.71
C GLY A 197 -40.94 -17.47 -11.27
N THR A 198 -41.19 -17.78 -12.56
CA THR A 198 -42.54 -17.65 -13.18
C THR A 198 -43.57 -18.49 -12.45
N LYS A 199 -43.24 -19.75 -12.09
CA LYS A 199 -44.16 -20.64 -11.37
C LYS A 199 -44.45 -20.14 -9.95
N LYS A 200 -43.39 -19.71 -9.25
CA LYS A 200 -43.52 -19.16 -7.90
C LYS A 200 -44.31 -17.85 -7.93
N PHE A 201 -44.08 -17.01 -8.95
CA PHE A 201 -44.75 -15.72 -9.10
C PHE A 201 -46.22 -15.86 -9.45
N GLU A 202 -46.58 -16.87 -10.29
CA GLU A 202 -47.97 -17.22 -10.56
C GLU A 202 -48.69 -17.61 -9.27
N GLU A 203 -48.07 -18.46 -8.44
CA GLU A 203 -48.64 -18.90 -7.16
C GLU A 203 -48.78 -17.71 -6.19
N ALA A 204 -47.73 -16.87 -6.06
CA ALA A 204 -47.71 -15.72 -5.19
C ALA A 204 -48.82 -14.70 -5.59
N THR A 205 -48.93 -14.37 -6.90
CA THR A 205 -49.92 -13.46 -7.40
C THR A 205 -51.31 -14.00 -7.36
N ARG A 206 -51.52 -15.31 -7.54
CA ARG A 206 -52.80 -15.96 -7.36
C ARG A 206 -53.31 -15.84 -5.93
N ASN A 207 -52.45 -16.22 -4.97
CA ASN A 207 -52.77 -16.17 -3.54
C ASN A 207 -53.09 -14.72 -3.08
N ALA A 208 -52.29 -13.76 -3.48
CA ALA A 208 -52.52 -12.35 -3.13
C ALA A 208 -53.76 -11.78 -3.81
N TYR A 209 -54.01 -12.10 -5.10
CA TYR A 209 -55.19 -11.62 -5.83
C TYR A 209 -56.53 -12.17 -5.27
N GLU A 210 -56.58 -13.49 -4.94
CA GLU A 210 -57.75 -14.13 -4.36
C GLU A 210 -58.11 -13.55 -3.01
N LYS A 211 -57.10 -13.13 -2.21
CA LYS A 211 -57.30 -12.53 -0.88
C LYS A 211 -57.45 -11.02 -0.92
N GLY A 212 -57.12 -10.37 -2.05
CA GLY A 212 -57.04 -8.90 -2.16
C GLY A 212 -55.88 -8.27 -1.40
N GLU A 213 -54.79 -9.04 -1.26
CA GLU A 213 -53.59 -8.70 -0.50
C GLU A 213 -52.52 -8.02 -1.38
N THR A 214 -51.53 -7.43 -0.71
CA THR A 214 -50.32 -6.85 -1.32
C THR A 214 -49.18 -7.90 -1.37
N LEU A 215 -48.16 -7.63 -2.19
CA LEU A 215 -46.92 -8.42 -2.21
C LEU A 215 -45.79 -7.48 -1.89
N GLY A 216 -45.23 -7.59 -0.70
CA GLY A 216 -44.16 -6.72 -0.24
C GLY A 216 -42.82 -7.06 -0.90
N ILE A 217 -42.16 -6.05 -1.49
CA ILE A 217 -40.80 -6.16 -2.02
C ILE A 217 -39.87 -5.61 -0.95
N TYR A 218 -39.19 -6.53 -0.29
CA TYR A 218 -38.30 -6.25 0.83
C TYR A 218 -36.86 -6.41 0.39
N TYR A 219 -36.09 -5.39 0.61
CA TYR A 219 -34.67 -5.35 0.27
C TYR A 219 -33.90 -4.74 1.40
N ASP A 220 -32.87 -5.41 1.86
CA ASP A 220 -31.88 -4.90 2.80
C ASP A 220 -32.43 -4.16 4.03
N GLY A 221 -33.27 -4.86 4.78
CA GLY A 221 -33.81 -4.34 6.04
C GLY A 221 -35.04 -3.44 5.90
N SER A 222 -35.50 -3.09 4.68
CA SER A 222 -36.63 -2.20 4.45
C SER A 222 -37.52 -2.63 3.28
N PHE A 223 -38.80 -2.20 3.33
CA PHE A 223 -39.69 -2.36 2.18
C PHE A 223 -39.46 -1.29 1.13
N VAL A 224 -38.99 -1.70 -0.06
CA VAL A 224 -38.76 -0.83 -1.20
C VAL A 224 -40.09 -0.47 -1.89
N SER A 225 -41.01 -1.42 -1.94
CA SER A 225 -42.35 -1.24 -2.49
C SER A 225 -43.30 -2.29 -1.92
N VAL A 226 -44.60 -1.93 -1.78
CA VAL A 226 -45.69 -2.83 -1.37
C VAL A 226 -46.84 -2.70 -2.33
N PRO A 227 -46.69 -3.21 -3.59
CA PRO A 227 -47.72 -3.10 -4.61
C PRO A 227 -48.91 -4.01 -4.34
N SER A 228 -50.13 -3.51 -4.67
CA SER A 228 -51.32 -4.35 -4.69
C SER A 228 -51.35 -5.21 -5.95
N VAL A 229 -51.67 -6.50 -5.77
CA VAL A 229 -51.76 -7.45 -6.87
C VAL A 229 -53.08 -7.31 -7.62
N LYS A 230 -53.01 -6.92 -8.89
CA LYS A 230 -54.19 -6.64 -9.73
C LYS A 230 -54.65 -7.79 -10.61
N GLY A 231 -53.93 -8.92 -10.59
CA GLY A 231 -54.25 -10.08 -11.38
C GLY A 231 -53.24 -11.21 -11.17
N VAL A 232 -53.51 -12.38 -11.76
CA VAL A 232 -52.61 -13.54 -11.75
C VAL A 232 -51.68 -13.45 -12.95
N PHE A 233 -50.37 -13.48 -12.74
CA PHE A 233 -49.38 -13.39 -13.78
C PHE A 233 -48.71 -14.75 -14.00
N SER A 234 -49.00 -15.38 -15.16
CA SER A 234 -48.53 -16.70 -15.53
C SER A 234 -47.51 -16.70 -16.67
N ASP A 235 -47.24 -15.54 -17.27
CA ASP A 235 -46.36 -15.39 -18.42
C ASP A 235 -44.90 -14.99 -18.00
N GLY A 236 -44.68 -14.85 -16.71
CA GLY A 236 -43.39 -14.46 -16.17
C GLY A 236 -43.02 -12.97 -16.33
N ASN A 237 -43.97 -12.14 -16.81
CA ASN A 237 -43.80 -10.70 -16.93
C ASN A 237 -44.70 -10.01 -15.91
N ALA A 238 -44.17 -8.99 -15.26
CA ALA A 238 -44.89 -8.16 -14.31
C ALA A 238 -44.43 -6.72 -14.40
N GLN A 239 -45.30 -5.82 -13.92
CA GLN A 239 -45.00 -4.41 -13.92
C GLN A 239 -45.37 -3.78 -12.56
N ILE A 240 -44.43 -3.06 -11.98
CA ILE A 240 -44.63 -2.29 -10.75
C ILE A 240 -44.93 -0.84 -11.18
N SER A 241 -46.14 -0.35 -10.95
CA SER A 241 -46.58 1.00 -11.32
C SER A 241 -47.72 1.49 -10.42
N PRO A 242 -47.94 2.81 -10.26
CA PRO A 242 -47.17 3.92 -10.82
C PRO A 242 -45.95 4.26 -9.95
N MET A 243 -44.87 4.77 -10.59
CA MET A 243 -43.72 5.36 -9.91
C MET A 243 -43.75 6.89 -10.11
N ASN A 244 -43.24 7.64 -9.13
CA ASN A 244 -43.32 9.10 -9.14
C ASN A 244 -42.33 9.74 -10.13
N SER A 245 -41.16 9.11 -10.34
CA SER A 245 -40.15 9.60 -11.28
C SER A 245 -39.47 8.45 -12.00
N TYR A 246 -38.73 8.78 -13.07
CA TYR A 246 -37.87 7.80 -13.77
C TYR A 246 -36.72 7.36 -12.89
N GLU A 247 -36.16 8.25 -12.08
CA GLU A 247 -35.08 7.99 -11.14
C GLU A 247 -35.54 6.97 -10.09
N GLU A 248 -36.73 7.09 -9.54
CA GLU A 248 -37.31 6.12 -8.60
C GLU A 248 -37.52 4.76 -9.27
N ALA A 249 -38.04 4.73 -10.49
CA ALA A 249 -38.24 3.51 -11.26
C ALA A 249 -36.88 2.83 -11.58
N GLU A 250 -35.85 3.59 -11.97
CA GLU A 250 -34.53 3.05 -12.28
C GLU A 250 -33.79 2.58 -11.00
N SER A 251 -33.96 3.29 -9.90
CA SER A 251 -33.41 2.85 -8.59
C SER A 251 -34.00 1.51 -8.17
N LEU A 252 -35.34 1.36 -8.25
CA LEU A 252 -36.01 0.10 -7.94
C LEU A 252 -35.63 -1.01 -8.92
N ALA A 253 -35.61 -0.71 -10.23
CA ALA A 253 -35.22 -1.66 -11.26
C ALA A 253 -33.75 -2.12 -11.07
N SER A 254 -32.86 -1.22 -10.73
CA SER A 254 -31.46 -1.51 -10.42
C SER A 254 -31.36 -2.41 -9.18
N THR A 255 -32.08 -2.07 -8.10
CA THR A 255 -32.14 -2.87 -6.87
C THR A 255 -32.61 -4.30 -7.15
N ILE A 256 -33.65 -4.45 -7.97
CA ILE A 256 -34.19 -5.77 -8.34
C ILE A 256 -33.26 -6.54 -9.30
N ARG A 257 -32.64 -5.86 -10.29
CA ARG A 257 -31.66 -6.47 -11.23
C ARG A 257 -30.44 -7.02 -10.51
N ILE A 258 -29.96 -6.31 -9.51
CA ILE A 258 -28.84 -6.71 -8.69
C ILE A 258 -29.19 -8.00 -7.94
N GLY A 259 -30.47 -8.21 -7.65
CA GLY A 259 -31.10 -9.44 -7.13
C GLY A 259 -30.32 -10.03 -5.95
N GLY A 260 -30.90 -10.85 -5.15
CA GLY A 260 -30.17 -11.50 -4.06
C GLY A 260 -28.87 -12.12 -4.54
N LEU A 261 -27.76 -11.85 -3.85
CA LEU A 261 -26.53 -12.59 -4.04
C LEU A 261 -26.80 -14.04 -3.66
N LYS A 262 -26.26 -14.98 -4.43
CA LYS A 262 -26.36 -16.42 -4.08
C LYS A 262 -25.55 -16.77 -2.84
N LEU A 263 -24.48 -16.00 -2.61
CA LEU A 263 -23.58 -16.16 -1.48
C LEU A 263 -23.90 -15.09 -0.44
N GLU A 264 -24.00 -15.51 0.80
CA GLU A 264 -24.07 -14.61 1.95
C GLU A 264 -22.68 -14.07 2.22
N LEU A 265 -22.56 -12.74 2.38
CA LEU A 265 -21.29 -12.05 2.53
C LEU A 265 -21.22 -11.34 3.87
N GLU A 266 -20.08 -11.47 4.55
CA GLU A 266 -19.75 -10.74 5.77
C GLU A 266 -18.61 -9.76 5.50
N GLU A 267 -18.72 -8.51 5.98
CA GLU A 267 -17.68 -7.50 5.85
C GLU A 267 -16.48 -7.85 6.74
N LEU A 268 -15.33 -8.09 6.11
CA LEU A 268 -14.07 -8.32 6.82
C LEU A 268 -13.24 -7.04 6.99
N HIS A 269 -13.23 -6.21 5.96
CA HIS A 269 -12.45 -4.99 5.90
C HIS A 269 -13.18 -3.97 5.05
N SER A 270 -13.23 -2.73 5.54
CA SER A 270 -13.68 -1.60 4.74
C SER A 270 -12.81 -0.38 5.00
N LYS A 271 -12.60 0.42 3.97
CA LYS A 271 -11.81 1.63 4.02
C LYS A 271 -12.44 2.71 3.16
N VAL A 272 -12.63 3.87 3.76
CA VAL A 272 -13.05 5.10 3.08
C VAL A 272 -11.88 6.07 3.08
N VAL A 273 -11.54 6.61 1.92
CA VAL A 273 -10.47 7.60 1.75
C VAL A 273 -11.04 8.83 1.07
N GLY A 274 -10.91 9.99 1.70
CA GLY A 274 -11.32 11.27 1.11
C GLY A 274 -10.41 11.66 -0.06
N ALA A 275 -10.99 12.04 -1.19
CA ALA A 275 -10.25 12.43 -2.41
C ALA A 275 -9.28 13.61 -2.17
N GLN A 276 -9.63 14.54 -1.29
CA GLN A 276 -8.78 15.69 -0.95
C GLN A 276 -7.45 15.28 -0.32
N LEU A 277 -7.44 14.24 0.52
CA LEU A 277 -6.23 13.72 1.15
C LEU A 277 -5.25 13.14 0.13
N GLY A 278 -5.77 12.47 -0.91
CA GLY A 278 -4.95 11.92 -1.99
C GLY A 278 -4.25 13.01 -2.82
N VAL A 279 -4.97 14.06 -3.21
CA VAL A 279 -4.39 15.20 -3.95
C VAL A 279 -3.28 15.89 -3.16
N GLU A 280 -3.48 16.09 -1.86
CA GLU A 280 -2.46 16.66 -0.98
C GLU A 280 -1.24 15.74 -0.88
N ALA A 281 -1.45 14.43 -0.77
CA ALA A 281 -0.38 13.44 -0.71
C ALA A 281 0.49 13.43 -1.97
N ILE A 282 -0.12 13.50 -3.16
CA ILE A 282 0.59 13.59 -4.44
C ILE A 282 1.42 14.89 -4.49
N SER A 283 0.80 16.05 -4.19
CA SER A 283 1.45 17.35 -4.26
C SER A 283 2.66 17.45 -3.34
N THR A 284 2.51 17.04 -2.08
CA THR A 284 3.58 17.08 -1.07
C THR A 284 4.69 16.08 -1.37
N SER A 285 4.35 14.87 -1.82
CA SER A 285 5.33 13.85 -2.20
C SER A 285 6.13 14.26 -3.43
N LEU A 286 5.49 14.88 -4.42
CA LEU A 286 6.18 15.41 -5.61
C LEU A 286 7.15 16.52 -5.23
N LYS A 287 6.76 17.43 -4.33
CA LYS A 287 7.68 18.46 -3.78
C LYS A 287 8.87 17.81 -3.08
N ALA A 288 8.64 16.79 -2.25
CA ALA A 288 9.70 16.03 -1.59
C ALA A 288 10.66 15.38 -2.58
N ALA A 289 10.11 14.74 -3.65
CA ALA A 289 10.90 14.12 -4.71
C ALA A 289 11.79 15.11 -5.45
N VAL A 290 11.25 16.26 -5.85
CA VAL A 290 11.99 17.31 -6.56
C VAL A 290 13.09 17.91 -5.68
N ILE A 291 12.79 18.25 -4.43
CA ILE A 291 13.77 18.81 -3.50
C ILE A 291 14.88 17.79 -3.22
N GLY A 292 14.50 16.54 -2.93
CA GLY A 292 15.45 15.44 -2.71
C GLY A 292 16.36 15.21 -3.93
N PHE A 293 15.76 15.17 -5.14
CA PHE A 293 16.51 15.06 -6.38
C PHE A 293 17.54 16.17 -6.57
N ILE A 294 17.15 17.44 -6.35
CA ILE A 294 18.05 18.59 -6.48
C ILE A 294 19.21 18.47 -5.47
N VAL A 295 18.93 18.15 -4.21
CA VAL A 295 19.96 18.00 -3.17
C VAL A 295 20.94 16.88 -3.54
N VAL A 296 20.43 15.72 -3.98
CA VAL A 296 21.28 14.60 -4.42
C VAL A 296 22.07 14.97 -5.67
N ALA A 297 21.47 15.66 -6.65
CA ALA A 297 22.17 16.12 -7.85
C ALA A 297 23.33 17.08 -7.52
N VAL A 298 23.09 18.06 -6.66
CA VAL A 298 24.13 18.99 -6.18
C VAL A 298 25.23 18.24 -5.44
N PHE A 299 24.87 17.32 -4.54
CA PHE A 299 25.82 16.47 -3.83
C PHE A 299 26.71 15.67 -4.81
N MET A 300 26.10 15.01 -5.79
CA MET A 300 26.84 14.18 -6.77
C MET A 300 27.82 15.02 -7.60
N ILE A 301 27.40 16.21 -8.06
CA ILE A 301 28.28 17.11 -8.82
C ILE A 301 29.41 17.63 -7.93
N ALA A 302 29.09 18.05 -6.70
CA ALA A 302 30.09 18.60 -5.77
C ALA A 302 31.15 17.56 -5.35
N VAL A 303 30.72 16.30 -5.12
CA VAL A 303 31.60 15.25 -4.66
C VAL A 303 32.34 14.57 -5.81
N TYR A 304 31.67 14.27 -6.93
CA TYR A 304 32.19 13.45 -8.02
C TYR A 304 32.51 14.22 -9.32
N PHE A 305 32.30 15.55 -9.35
CA PHE A 305 32.60 16.43 -10.49
C PHE A 305 31.97 15.95 -11.81
N LEU A 306 32.76 15.70 -12.84
CA LEU A 306 32.26 15.27 -14.16
C LEU A 306 31.53 13.92 -14.13
N PRO A 307 32.01 12.86 -13.47
CA PRO A 307 31.24 11.66 -13.20
C PRO A 307 29.89 11.95 -12.51
N GLY A 308 29.88 12.85 -11.54
CA GLY A 308 28.66 13.27 -10.85
C GLY A 308 27.67 13.93 -11.79
N PHE A 309 28.14 14.83 -12.68
CA PHE A 309 27.28 15.42 -13.70
C PHE A 309 26.71 14.39 -14.69
N ALA A 310 27.54 13.39 -15.10
CA ALA A 310 27.05 12.29 -15.94
C ALA A 310 25.96 11.45 -15.24
N SER A 311 26.12 11.22 -13.92
CA SER A 311 25.10 10.48 -13.15
C SER A 311 23.82 11.26 -12.95
N VAL A 312 23.86 12.60 -12.86
CA VAL A 312 22.64 13.43 -12.76
C VAL A 312 21.83 13.36 -14.06
N ILE A 313 22.48 13.39 -15.23
CA ILE A 313 21.80 13.19 -16.51
C ILE A 313 21.15 11.80 -16.55
N ALA A 314 21.88 10.76 -16.14
CA ALA A 314 21.36 9.41 -16.11
C ALA A 314 20.22 9.24 -15.08
N LEU A 315 20.26 9.96 -13.97
CA LEU A 315 19.20 9.99 -12.96
C LEU A 315 17.94 10.69 -13.49
N GLY A 316 18.09 11.75 -14.29
CA GLY A 316 16.96 12.37 -14.98
C GLY A 316 16.30 11.39 -15.98
N ILE A 317 17.11 10.68 -16.76
CA ILE A 317 16.60 9.61 -17.66
C ILE A 317 15.94 8.49 -16.85
N TYR A 318 16.49 8.13 -15.71
CA TYR A 318 15.92 7.13 -14.80
C TYR A 318 14.49 7.53 -14.35
N VAL A 319 14.31 8.76 -13.88
CA VAL A 319 13.00 9.25 -13.42
C VAL A 319 11.98 9.21 -14.57
N ALA A 320 12.36 9.72 -15.75
CA ALA A 320 11.50 9.70 -16.91
C ALA A 320 11.13 8.24 -17.32
N LEU A 321 12.08 7.32 -17.33
CA LEU A 321 11.79 5.92 -17.61
C LEU A 321 10.90 5.24 -16.56
N VAL A 322 10.99 5.64 -15.28
CA VAL A 322 10.10 5.11 -14.23
C VAL A 322 8.65 5.50 -14.53
N VAL A 323 8.39 6.79 -14.83
CA VAL A 323 7.04 7.28 -15.16
C VAL A 323 6.50 6.58 -16.43
N LEU A 324 7.30 6.52 -17.48
CA LEU A 324 6.92 5.85 -18.74
C LEU A 324 6.56 4.38 -18.53
N LEU A 325 7.33 3.64 -17.71
CA LEU A 325 7.09 2.22 -17.49
C LEU A 325 5.96 1.93 -16.49
N LEU A 326 5.71 2.83 -15.55
CA LEU A 326 4.50 2.74 -14.71
C LEU A 326 3.25 2.73 -15.57
N ASN A 327 3.18 3.65 -16.51
CA ASN A 327 2.09 3.75 -17.48
C ASN A 327 2.09 2.55 -18.45
N GLY A 328 3.25 2.23 -19.06
CA GLY A 328 3.36 1.15 -20.04
C GLY A 328 3.05 -0.26 -19.50
N PHE A 329 3.15 -0.48 -18.18
CA PHE A 329 2.75 -1.73 -17.52
C PHE A 329 1.41 -1.63 -16.78
N ASP A 330 0.68 -0.53 -16.96
CA ASP A 330 -0.59 -0.25 -16.29
C ASP A 330 -0.52 -0.48 -14.76
N MET A 331 0.56 0.05 -14.17
CA MET A 331 0.82 -0.13 -12.74
C MET A 331 0.08 0.93 -11.93
N THR A 332 -0.81 0.49 -11.05
CA THR A 332 -1.52 1.38 -10.13
C THR A 332 -0.55 2.03 -9.15
N LEU A 333 -0.53 3.37 -9.13
CA LEU A 333 0.29 4.17 -8.24
C LEU A 333 -0.42 4.35 -6.90
N THR A 334 0.16 3.80 -5.84
CA THR A 334 -0.33 3.94 -4.45
C THR A 334 0.55 4.92 -3.67
N LEU A 335 0.08 5.38 -2.51
CA LEU A 335 0.84 6.24 -1.61
C LEU A 335 2.17 5.59 -1.20
N SER A 336 2.15 4.30 -0.88
CA SER A 336 3.35 3.51 -0.60
C SER A 336 4.21 3.33 -1.86
N GLY A 337 3.61 3.21 -3.06
CA GLY A 337 4.30 3.16 -4.34
C GLY A 337 5.11 4.44 -4.61
N ILE A 338 4.56 5.61 -4.33
CA ILE A 338 5.29 6.89 -4.41
C ILE A 338 6.51 6.86 -3.48
N ALA A 339 6.35 6.40 -2.24
CA ALA A 339 7.46 6.27 -1.30
C ALA A 339 8.55 5.32 -1.84
N GLY A 340 8.16 4.21 -2.50
CA GLY A 340 9.05 3.28 -3.18
C GLY A 340 9.85 3.93 -4.31
N ILE A 341 9.20 4.73 -5.15
CA ILE A 341 9.86 5.48 -6.23
C ILE A 341 10.89 6.46 -5.66
N ILE A 342 10.50 7.27 -4.68
CA ILE A 342 11.39 8.27 -4.09
C ILE A 342 12.60 7.61 -3.40
N LEU A 343 12.37 6.52 -2.69
CA LEU A 343 13.45 5.72 -2.11
C LEU A 343 14.37 5.16 -3.20
N SER A 344 13.81 4.64 -4.29
CA SER A 344 14.59 4.07 -5.39
C SER A 344 15.43 5.12 -6.14
N ILE A 345 15.00 6.40 -6.20
CA ILE A 345 15.83 7.52 -6.68
C ILE A 345 17.11 7.65 -5.82
N GLY A 346 16.97 7.56 -4.49
CA GLY A 346 18.11 7.57 -3.58
C GLY A 346 19.09 6.41 -3.82
N MET A 347 18.55 5.21 -4.03
CA MET A 347 19.34 4.02 -4.33
C MET A 347 19.89 3.98 -5.75
N ALA A 348 19.28 4.68 -6.72
CA ALA A 348 19.76 4.73 -8.11
C ALA A 348 21.13 5.39 -8.23
N VAL A 349 21.50 6.21 -7.27
CA VAL A 349 22.81 6.86 -7.21
C VAL A 349 23.88 5.93 -6.65
N ASP A 350 23.50 4.92 -5.84
CA ASP A 350 24.43 4.02 -5.13
C ASP A 350 25.37 3.28 -6.10
N ALA A 351 24.83 2.71 -7.17
CA ALA A 351 25.63 2.03 -8.19
C ALA A 351 26.68 2.96 -8.82
N ASN A 352 26.34 4.23 -9.06
CA ASN A 352 27.26 5.24 -9.58
C ASN A 352 28.34 5.60 -8.56
N VAL A 353 28.00 5.76 -7.29
CA VAL A 353 28.95 6.01 -6.18
C VAL A 353 29.98 4.89 -6.10
N ILE A 354 29.52 3.62 -6.22
CA ILE A 354 30.38 2.43 -6.24
C ILE A 354 31.40 2.50 -7.39
N VAL A 355 30.94 2.75 -8.61
CA VAL A 355 31.80 2.86 -9.80
C VAL A 355 32.78 4.02 -9.66
N PHE A 356 32.31 5.19 -9.23
CA PHE A 356 33.14 6.38 -9.16
C PHE A 356 34.22 6.29 -8.07
N ALA A 357 33.88 5.67 -6.93
CA ALA A 357 34.89 5.38 -5.91
C ALA A 357 36.01 4.49 -6.47
N ARG A 358 35.67 3.44 -7.22
CA ARG A 358 36.67 2.56 -7.88
C ARG A 358 37.48 3.29 -8.94
N ILE A 359 36.88 4.14 -9.76
CA ILE A 359 37.59 4.95 -10.74
C ILE A 359 38.63 5.85 -10.05
N ARG A 360 38.26 6.50 -8.92
CA ARG A 360 39.15 7.35 -8.14
C ARG A 360 40.32 6.57 -7.52
N GLU A 361 40.07 5.38 -7.02
CA GLU A 361 41.12 4.49 -6.51
C GLU A 361 42.11 4.13 -7.62
N GLU A 362 41.63 3.73 -8.81
CA GLU A 362 42.49 3.38 -9.94
C GLU A 362 43.27 4.58 -10.49
N LEU A 363 42.70 5.80 -10.43
CA LEU A 363 43.40 7.04 -10.76
C LEU A 363 44.52 7.37 -9.78
N ALA A 364 44.30 7.11 -8.48
CA ALA A 364 45.31 7.30 -7.44
C ALA A 364 46.54 6.40 -7.61
N THR A 365 46.37 5.23 -8.27
CA THR A 365 47.51 4.35 -8.64
C THR A 365 48.27 4.83 -9.88
N GLY A 366 47.94 6.00 -10.45
CA GLY A 366 48.63 6.58 -11.61
C GLY A 366 48.13 6.07 -12.98
N LYS A 367 47.00 5.35 -13.03
CA LYS A 367 46.43 4.87 -14.30
C LYS A 367 45.78 6.00 -15.10
N THR A 368 45.73 5.83 -16.42
CA THR A 368 45.02 6.78 -17.29
C THR A 368 43.52 6.73 -17.02
N VAL A 369 42.83 7.84 -17.23
CA VAL A 369 41.36 7.95 -17.05
C VAL A 369 40.61 6.86 -17.81
N LYS A 370 41.04 6.56 -19.05
CA LYS A 370 40.43 5.48 -19.85
C LYS A 370 40.54 4.12 -19.19
N SER A 371 41.74 3.77 -18.70
CA SER A 371 41.99 2.49 -18.01
C SER A 371 41.26 2.44 -16.68
N ALA A 372 41.31 3.53 -15.91
CA ALA A 372 40.61 3.64 -14.62
C ALA A 372 39.10 3.48 -14.76
N MET A 373 38.48 4.10 -15.77
CA MET A 373 37.06 3.90 -16.07
C MET A 373 36.74 2.44 -16.38
N GLN A 374 37.52 1.80 -17.27
CA GLN A 374 37.26 0.40 -17.65
C GLN A 374 37.36 -0.51 -16.43
N ILE A 375 38.45 -0.44 -15.69
CA ILE A 375 38.69 -1.28 -14.51
C ILE A 375 37.66 -0.97 -13.41
N GLY A 376 37.31 0.30 -13.23
CA GLY A 376 36.33 0.73 -12.24
C GLY A 376 34.96 0.11 -12.46
N TYR A 377 34.47 0.12 -13.71
CA TYR A 377 33.21 -0.55 -14.06
C TYR A 377 33.29 -2.05 -13.91
N ASP A 378 34.38 -2.68 -14.39
CA ASP A 378 34.53 -4.14 -14.36
C ASP A 378 34.63 -4.67 -12.90
N LYS A 379 35.34 -3.96 -12.02
CA LYS A 379 35.45 -4.33 -10.60
C LYS A 379 34.18 -4.02 -9.79
N ALA A 380 33.45 -2.95 -10.14
CA ALA A 380 32.23 -2.57 -9.44
C ALA A 380 31.03 -3.48 -9.77
N LEU A 381 31.02 -4.09 -10.97
CA LEU A 381 29.89 -4.82 -11.51
C LEU A 381 29.34 -5.89 -10.55
N SER A 382 30.23 -6.73 -10.00
CA SER A 382 29.84 -7.79 -9.07
C SER A 382 29.15 -7.23 -7.83
N ALA A 383 29.73 -6.21 -7.19
CA ALA A 383 29.17 -5.63 -5.98
C ALA A 383 27.82 -4.93 -6.24
N ILE A 384 27.65 -4.30 -7.42
CA ILE A 384 26.38 -3.66 -7.81
C ILE A 384 25.29 -4.71 -8.02
N ILE A 385 25.59 -5.79 -8.74
CA ILE A 385 24.63 -6.88 -8.96
C ILE A 385 24.23 -7.50 -7.62
N ASP A 386 25.20 -7.87 -6.80
CA ASP A 386 24.95 -8.54 -5.53
C ASP A 386 24.08 -7.71 -4.58
N GLY A 387 24.38 -6.42 -4.45
CA GLY A 387 23.60 -5.53 -3.59
C GLY A 387 22.16 -5.31 -4.08
N ASN A 388 21.98 -5.18 -5.39
CA ASN A 388 20.64 -4.98 -5.97
C ASN A 388 19.80 -6.27 -5.97
N VAL A 389 20.43 -7.45 -6.19
CA VAL A 389 19.73 -8.74 -6.10
C VAL A 389 19.18 -8.99 -4.69
N THR A 390 19.91 -8.61 -3.65
CA THR A 390 19.41 -8.77 -2.26
C THR A 390 18.18 -7.89 -2.01
N THR A 391 18.16 -6.67 -2.53
CA THR A 391 17.00 -5.78 -2.39
C THR A 391 15.84 -6.24 -3.27
N LEU A 392 16.12 -6.80 -4.46
CA LEU A 392 15.09 -7.42 -5.31
C LEU A 392 14.46 -8.66 -4.66
N ILE A 393 15.24 -9.47 -3.92
CA ILE A 393 14.71 -10.59 -3.13
C ILE A 393 13.73 -10.07 -2.07
N ALA A 394 14.10 -9.00 -1.33
CA ALA A 394 13.22 -8.39 -0.35
C ALA A 394 11.93 -7.85 -0.99
N ALA A 395 12.05 -7.16 -2.12
CA ALA A 395 10.90 -6.65 -2.87
C ALA A 395 9.99 -7.78 -3.39
N ALA A 396 10.58 -8.87 -3.89
CA ALA A 396 9.81 -10.03 -4.37
C ALA A 396 9.04 -10.72 -3.23
N VAL A 397 9.66 -10.90 -2.08
CA VAL A 397 8.98 -11.46 -0.89
C VAL A 397 7.84 -10.55 -0.44
N LEU A 398 8.08 -9.23 -0.42
CA LEU A 398 7.07 -8.25 -0.06
C LEU A 398 5.90 -8.22 -1.07
N TRP A 399 6.18 -8.41 -2.35
CA TRP A 399 5.14 -8.48 -3.38
C TRP A 399 4.28 -9.74 -3.26
N LEU A 400 4.92 -10.90 -2.97
CA LEU A 400 4.22 -12.19 -2.88
C LEU A 400 3.45 -12.37 -1.58
N LEU A 401 4.01 -11.92 -0.44
CA LEU A 401 3.49 -12.19 0.89
C LEU A 401 2.97 -10.93 1.61
N GLY A 402 3.19 -9.74 1.06
CA GLY A 402 2.72 -8.49 1.66
C GLY A 402 1.24 -8.23 1.39
N PRO A 403 0.54 -7.52 2.29
CA PRO A 403 -0.83 -7.07 2.06
C PRO A 403 -0.91 -6.06 0.91
N GLY A 404 -2.13 -5.85 0.36
CA GLY A 404 -2.38 -5.09 -0.87
C GLY A 404 -1.66 -3.74 -0.96
N THR A 405 -1.75 -2.93 0.09
CA THR A 405 -1.15 -1.57 0.13
C THR A 405 0.38 -1.56 0.00
N VAL A 406 1.09 -2.61 0.45
CA VAL A 406 2.56 -2.69 0.33
C VAL A 406 3.02 -3.39 -0.94
N LYS A 407 2.14 -4.08 -1.67
CA LYS A 407 2.47 -4.66 -2.99
C LYS A 407 2.87 -3.58 -3.99
N GLY A 408 2.15 -2.45 -4.02
CA GLY A 408 2.51 -1.29 -4.86
C GLY A 408 3.90 -0.73 -4.55
N PHE A 409 4.27 -0.64 -3.27
CA PHE A 409 5.64 -0.28 -2.86
C PHE A 409 6.68 -1.27 -3.39
N ALA A 410 6.43 -2.57 -3.26
CA ALA A 410 7.35 -3.61 -3.69
C ALA A 410 7.57 -3.60 -5.21
N GLN A 411 6.50 -3.42 -5.98
CA GLN A 411 6.55 -3.34 -7.44
C GLN A 411 7.34 -2.10 -7.91
N THR A 412 7.03 -0.92 -7.39
CA THR A 412 7.73 0.32 -7.75
C THR A 412 9.19 0.31 -7.33
N LEU A 413 9.49 -0.27 -6.16
CA LEU A 413 10.86 -0.47 -5.69
C LEU A 413 11.64 -1.41 -6.62
N ALA A 414 11.06 -2.56 -6.99
CA ALA A 414 11.69 -3.53 -7.88
C ALA A 414 11.95 -2.92 -9.27
N LEU A 415 10.96 -2.23 -9.85
CA LEU A 415 11.10 -1.50 -11.12
C LEU A 415 12.23 -0.48 -11.04
N GLY A 416 12.24 0.33 -9.97
CA GLY A 416 13.26 1.34 -9.74
C GLY A 416 14.67 0.74 -9.64
N ILE A 417 14.85 -0.38 -8.94
CA ILE A 417 16.14 -1.06 -8.82
C ILE A 417 16.63 -1.56 -10.18
N VAL A 418 15.78 -2.21 -10.96
CA VAL A 418 16.17 -2.72 -12.30
C VAL A 418 16.58 -1.57 -13.21
N LEU A 419 15.79 -0.49 -13.25
CA LEU A 419 16.10 0.71 -14.03
C LEU A 419 17.37 1.42 -13.55
N SER A 420 17.60 1.49 -12.24
CA SER A 420 18.80 2.08 -11.67
C SER A 420 20.07 1.36 -12.10
N MET A 421 20.04 0.02 -12.13
CA MET A 421 21.14 -0.79 -12.63
C MET A 421 21.39 -0.50 -14.11
N PHE A 422 20.34 -0.44 -14.91
CA PHE A 422 20.44 -0.11 -16.34
C PHE A 422 21.06 1.27 -16.55
N THR A 423 20.55 2.29 -15.89
CA THR A 423 21.03 3.68 -16.07
C THR A 423 22.45 3.86 -15.56
N ALA A 424 22.83 3.25 -14.45
CA ALA A 424 24.21 3.33 -13.93
C ALA A 424 25.21 2.56 -14.80
N LEU A 425 24.92 1.32 -15.18
CA LEU A 425 25.86 0.45 -15.89
C LEU A 425 25.92 0.72 -17.39
N VAL A 426 24.86 1.23 -17.99
CA VAL A 426 24.77 1.50 -19.42
C VAL A 426 24.81 3.00 -19.69
N VAL A 427 23.81 3.77 -19.26
CA VAL A 427 23.65 5.18 -19.63
C VAL A 427 24.82 6.00 -19.13
N THR A 428 25.11 5.97 -17.81
CA THR A 428 26.24 6.70 -17.21
C THR A 428 27.58 6.31 -17.83
N LYS A 429 27.80 5.02 -18.06
CA LYS A 429 29.04 4.51 -18.71
C LYS A 429 29.27 5.10 -20.09
N TYR A 430 28.22 5.17 -20.91
CA TYR A 430 28.34 5.74 -22.27
C TYR A 430 28.48 7.26 -22.25
N ILE A 431 27.79 7.99 -21.36
CA ILE A 431 27.95 9.44 -21.17
C ILE A 431 29.39 9.74 -20.75
N MET A 432 29.95 9.01 -19.78
CA MET A 432 31.34 9.15 -19.33
C MET A 432 32.34 8.91 -20.47
N LYS A 433 32.15 7.86 -21.27
CA LYS A 433 32.98 7.59 -22.46
C LYS A 433 32.87 8.69 -23.51
N ALA A 434 31.70 9.33 -23.63
CA ALA A 434 31.49 10.44 -24.54
C ALA A 434 32.26 11.69 -24.06
N PHE A 435 32.19 12.06 -22.80
CA PHE A 435 32.95 13.19 -22.23
C PHE A 435 34.46 12.99 -22.41
N TYR A 436 34.96 11.77 -22.14
CA TYR A 436 36.36 11.44 -22.39
C TYR A 436 36.77 11.63 -23.88
N ALA A 437 35.92 11.19 -24.82
CA ALA A 437 36.18 11.29 -26.25
C ALA A 437 36.10 12.72 -26.79
N LEU A 438 35.35 13.61 -26.16
CA LEU A 438 35.28 15.05 -26.47
C LEU A 438 36.51 15.82 -26.00
N GLY A 439 37.37 15.22 -25.16
CA GLY A 439 38.64 15.82 -24.77
C GLY A 439 38.76 16.09 -23.26
N LEU A 440 37.75 15.77 -22.44
CA LEU A 440 37.82 15.89 -20.98
C LEU A 440 38.62 14.69 -20.40
N LYS A 441 39.95 14.76 -20.54
CA LYS A 441 40.86 13.64 -20.21
C LYS A 441 41.67 13.87 -18.93
N ASP A 442 41.68 15.09 -18.37
CA ASP A 442 42.44 15.41 -17.18
C ASP A 442 41.83 14.65 -15.96
N PRO A 443 42.65 13.89 -15.21
CA PRO A 443 42.23 13.21 -13.99
C PRO A 443 41.56 14.14 -12.95
N LYS A 444 41.84 15.41 -12.95
CA LYS A 444 41.24 16.40 -12.02
C LYS A 444 39.71 16.49 -12.18
N TRP A 445 39.20 16.32 -13.41
CA TRP A 445 37.74 16.30 -13.67
C TRP A 445 37.02 15.09 -13.11
N TYR A 446 37.78 14.00 -12.84
CA TYR A 446 37.22 12.73 -12.33
C TYR A 446 37.44 12.59 -10.81
N GLY A 447 38.27 13.46 -10.24
CA GLY A 447 38.71 13.39 -8.85
C GLY A 447 39.73 12.24 -8.65
N VAL A 448 40.76 12.51 -7.88
CA VAL A 448 41.78 11.51 -7.52
C VAL A 448 41.55 11.13 -6.07
N GLY A 449 41.48 9.83 -5.80
CA GLY A 449 41.35 9.30 -4.43
C GLY A 449 42.53 9.72 -3.56
N LYS A 450 42.27 10.11 -2.32
CA LYS A 450 43.30 10.32 -1.30
C LYS A 450 43.40 9.05 -0.46
N GLU A 451 44.62 8.61 -0.20
CA GLU A 451 44.84 7.55 0.80
C GLU A 451 44.49 8.10 2.18
N HIS A 452 43.63 7.42 2.88
CA HIS A 452 43.26 7.75 4.26
C HIS A 452 44.09 6.87 5.23
N LYS A 453 44.47 7.44 6.36
CA LYS A 453 45.08 6.66 7.45
C LYS A 453 44.08 5.59 7.90
N THR A 454 44.58 4.35 8.05
CA THR A 454 43.77 3.23 8.52
C THR A 454 43.19 3.53 9.91
N VAL A 455 41.89 3.43 10.03
CA VAL A 455 41.17 3.60 11.30
C VAL A 455 41.07 2.24 12.02
N ASN A 456 41.36 2.23 13.28
CA ASN A 456 41.33 0.98 14.07
C ASN A 456 39.92 0.71 14.63
N PHE A 457 39.03 0.15 13.80
CA PHE A 457 37.68 -0.27 14.18
C PHE A 457 37.72 -1.53 15.06
N LEU A 458 38.52 -2.53 14.71
CA LEU A 458 38.57 -3.80 15.40
C LEU A 458 39.13 -3.69 16.84
N GLY A 459 40.01 -2.72 17.08
CA GLY A 459 40.49 -2.43 18.42
C GLY A 459 39.41 -1.95 19.38
N LYS A 460 38.36 -1.28 18.83
CA LYS A 460 37.24 -0.75 19.61
C LYS A 460 35.97 -1.63 19.54
N LYS A 461 36.06 -2.85 19.02
CA LYS A 461 34.90 -3.77 18.83
C LYS A 461 34.09 -4.01 20.11
N GLY A 462 34.72 -4.05 21.28
CA GLY A 462 34.02 -4.23 22.55
C GLY A 462 33.06 -3.07 22.86
N ILE A 463 33.42 -1.82 22.50
CA ILE A 463 32.59 -0.62 22.68
C ILE A 463 31.38 -0.70 21.74
N PHE A 464 31.60 -1.04 20.47
CA PHE A 464 30.54 -1.16 19.48
C PHE A 464 29.53 -2.25 19.84
N PHE A 465 30.00 -3.45 20.21
CA PHE A 465 29.14 -4.55 20.66
C PHE A 465 28.39 -4.19 21.94
N GLY A 466 29.04 -3.53 22.90
CA GLY A 466 28.44 -3.10 24.16
C GLY A 466 27.34 -2.04 23.93
N LEU A 467 27.59 -1.05 23.06
CA LEU A 467 26.59 -0.03 22.69
C LEU A 467 25.38 -0.67 22.02
N SER A 468 25.59 -1.54 21.04
CA SER A 468 24.51 -2.24 20.34
C SER A 468 23.66 -3.08 21.30
N LEU A 469 24.32 -3.83 22.18
CA LEU A 469 23.62 -4.64 23.17
C LEU A 469 22.83 -3.78 24.14
N ALA A 470 23.38 -2.64 24.59
CA ALA A 470 22.68 -1.71 25.48
C ALA A 470 21.42 -1.13 24.84
N VAL A 471 21.50 -0.72 23.56
CA VAL A 471 20.34 -0.20 22.81
C VAL A 471 19.26 -1.27 22.67
N ILE A 472 19.62 -2.48 22.28
CA ILE A 472 18.68 -3.60 22.13
C ILE A 472 18.02 -3.95 23.48
N LEU A 473 18.81 -4.03 24.55
CA LEU A 473 18.28 -4.29 25.89
C LEU A 473 17.33 -3.19 26.36
N ALA A 474 17.66 -1.93 26.12
CA ALA A 474 16.75 -0.81 26.41
C ALA A 474 15.40 -0.98 25.68
N GLY A 475 15.43 -1.45 24.42
CA GLY A 475 14.21 -1.75 23.66
C GLY A 475 13.38 -2.86 24.31
N PHE A 476 13.98 -3.96 24.69
CA PHE A 476 13.28 -5.06 25.37
C PHE A 476 12.71 -4.64 26.74
N ILE A 477 13.44 -3.83 27.51
CA ILE A 477 12.96 -3.29 28.77
C ILE A 477 11.76 -2.40 28.51
N THR A 478 11.84 -1.49 27.55
CA THR A 478 10.74 -0.58 27.17
C THR A 478 9.51 -1.36 26.75
N MET A 479 9.65 -2.36 25.87
CA MET A 479 8.55 -3.25 25.46
C MET A 479 7.92 -3.98 26.65
N GLY A 480 8.75 -4.45 27.59
CA GLY A 480 8.27 -5.09 28.82
C GLY A 480 7.47 -4.15 29.70
N VAL A 481 7.95 -2.92 29.92
CA VAL A 481 7.26 -1.88 30.69
C VAL A 481 5.92 -1.50 30.06
N TYR A 482 5.89 -1.28 28.73
CA TYR A 482 4.64 -0.96 28.06
C TYR A 482 3.65 -2.13 28.09
N LYS A 483 4.10 -3.36 27.89
CA LYS A 483 3.23 -4.54 27.98
C LYS A 483 2.59 -4.67 29.38
N MET A 484 3.31 -4.32 30.42
CA MET A 484 2.77 -4.34 31.80
C MET A 484 1.77 -3.22 32.06
N ASN A 485 1.98 -2.02 31.47
CA ASN A 485 1.18 -0.84 31.74
C ASN A 485 -0.04 -0.70 30.81
N THR A 486 0.10 -1.09 29.54
CA THR A 486 -0.91 -0.87 28.50
C THR A 486 -1.43 -2.16 27.85
N GLY A 487 -0.90 -3.31 28.23
CA GLY A 487 -1.21 -4.61 27.62
C GLY A 487 -0.42 -4.90 26.32
N ASP A 488 0.08 -3.87 25.64
CA ASP A 488 0.75 -3.98 24.33
C ASP A 488 2.23 -3.57 24.42
N ALA A 489 3.12 -4.43 23.92
CA ALA A 489 4.55 -4.15 23.90
C ALA A 489 4.93 -3.03 22.92
N LEU A 490 4.22 -2.92 21.79
CA LEU A 490 4.39 -1.92 20.73
C LEU A 490 3.07 -1.17 20.53
N ASN A 491 3.13 -0.05 19.83
CA ASN A 491 1.92 0.69 19.45
C ASN A 491 1.35 0.10 18.14
N TYR A 492 0.54 -0.94 18.27
CA TYR A 492 -0.06 -1.58 17.11
C TYR A 492 -1.14 -0.70 16.49
N SER A 493 -1.15 -0.63 15.17
CA SER A 493 -2.20 0.02 14.38
C SER A 493 -3.45 -0.87 14.28
N LEU A 494 -4.45 -0.34 13.60
CA LEU A 494 -5.72 -1.04 13.36
C LEU A 494 -5.51 -2.37 12.64
N GLU A 495 -4.61 -2.42 11.66
CA GLU A 495 -4.33 -3.62 10.87
C GLU A 495 -3.86 -4.81 11.74
N PHE A 496 -3.24 -4.51 12.87
CA PHE A 496 -2.77 -5.55 13.81
C PHE A 496 -3.64 -5.73 15.04
N LYS A 497 -4.57 -4.82 15.33
CA LYS A 497 -5.51 -4.96 16.47
C LYS A 497 -6.90 -5.40 16.05
N GLY A 498 -7.32 -5.00 14.88
CA GLY A 498 -8.71 -5.00 14.47
C GLY A 498 -9.50 -3.87 15.10
N GLY A 499 -10.72 -3.64 14.66
CA GLY A 499 -11.61 -2.58 15.11
C GLY A 499 -11.91 -1.57 14.02
N THR A 500 -12.36 -0.37 14.40
CA THR A 500 -12.64 0.76 13.52
C THR A 500 -11.80 1.96 13.92
N ALA A 501 -11.16 2.61 12.94
CA ALA A 501 -10.51 3.89 13.11
C ALA A 501 -11.28 4.94 12.29
N THR A 502 -11.82 5.95 12.96
CA THR A 502 -12.46 7.10 12.32
C THR A 502 -11.52 8.29 12.45
N THR A 503 -11.03 8.79 11.31
CA THR A 503 -10.18 9.98 11.23
C THR A 503 -11.03 11.17 10.86
N VAL A 504 -10.98 12.20 11.68
CA VAL A 504 -11.76 13.43 11.51
C VAL A 504 -10.79 14.61 11.38
N THR A 505 -10.92 15.39 10.32
CA THR A 505 -10.17 16.62 10.14
C THR A 505 -11.04 17.80 10.56
N PHE A 506 -10.66 18.47 11.63
CA PHE A 506 -11.39 19.59 12.20
C PHE A 506 -10.92 20.94 11.64
N ASP A 507 -11.77 21.94 11.67
CA ASP A 507 -11.42 23.33 11.28
C ASP A 507 -10.42 23.97 12.24
N LYS A 508 -10.35 23.50 13.49
CA LYS A 508 -9.44 23.96 14.53
C LYS A 508 -8.73 22.81 15.23
N SER A 509 -7.61 23.13 15.84
CA SER A 509 -6.89 22.17 16.67
C SER A 509 -7.57 22.03 18.05
N TYR A 510 -7.80 20.78 18.47
CA TYR A 510 -8.31 20.44 19.78
C TYR A 510 -7.20 19.89 20.67
N THR A 511 -7.23 20.23 21.95
CA THR A 511 -6.36 19.64 22.96
C THR A 511 -6.87 18.24 23.36
N LEU A 512 -5.98 17.38 23.86
CA LEU A 512 -6.39 16.06 24.36
C LEU A 512 -7.43 16.15 25.51
N GLU A 513 -7.41 17.24 26.28
CA GLU A 513 -8.36 17.46 27.36
C GLU A 513 -9.76 17.78 26.82
N GLU A 514 -9.85 18.65 25.81
CA GLU A 514 -11.12 18.95 25.12
C GLU A 514 -11.69 17.72 24.43
N ILE A 515 -10.86 16.94 23.72
CA ILE A 515 -11.30 15.71 23.06
C ILE A 515 -11.85 14.71 24.09
N ASN A 516 -11.14 14.50 25.21
CA ASN A 516 -11.58 13.57 26.26
C ASN A 516 -12.86 14.02 26.97
N SER A 517 -13.06 15.31 27.13
CA SER A 517 -14.23 15.84 27.87
C SER A 517 -15.46 16.00 27.00
N GLU A 518 -15.29 16.40 25.70
CA GLU A 518 -16.40 16.76 24.83
C GLU A 518 -16.76 15.66 23.82
N MET A 519 -15.76 14.97 23.25
CA MET A 519 -15.97 14.02 22.15
C MET A 519 -16.10 12.58 22.63
N VAL A 520 -15.21 12.12 23.51
CA VAL A 520 -15.18 10.71 23.96
C VAL A 520 -16.51 10.24 24.53
N PRO A 521 -17.19 10.98 25.43
CA PRO A 521 -18.47 10.52 25.96
C PRO A 521 -19.56 10.38 24.89
N LEU A 522 -19.55 11.27 23.87
CA LEU A 522 -20.49 11.22 22.75
C LEU A 522 -20.21 9.99 21.86
N ILE A 523 -18.94 9.74 21.54
CA ILE A 523 -18.53 8.59 20.74
C ILE A 523 -18.89 7.29 21.45
N GLU A 524 -18.57 7.16 22.75
CA GLU A 524 -18.89 5.97 23.53
C GLU A 524 -20.39 5.74 23.66
N SER A 525 -21.18 6.81 23.80
CA SER A 525 -22.64 6.69 23.82
C SER A 525 -23.25 6.30 22.47
N THR A 526 -22.65 6.74 21.36
CA THR A 526 -23.13 6.44 20.00
C THR A 526 -22.72 5.05 19.55
N THR A 527 -21.48 4.62 19.86
CA THR A 527 -20.93 3.37 19.37
C THR A 527 -21.01 2.22 20.35
N GLY A 528 -21.23 2.50 21.65
CA GLY A 528 -21.16 1.49 22.71
C GLY A 528 -19.74 0.94 22.97
N SER A 529 -18.70 1.52 22.37
CA SER A 529 -17.32 1.04 22.42
C SER A 529 -16.40 2.05 23.08
N ALA A 530 -15.44 1.57 23.87
CA ALA A 530 -14.37 2.41 24.41
C ALA A 530 -13.51 3.00 23.30
N VAL A 531 -13.07 4.25 23.47
CA VAL A 531 -12.35 5.02 22.46
C VAL A 531 -10.89 5.21 22.85
N GLN A 532 -9.99 4.96 21.90
CA GLN A 532 -8.59 5.39 21.99
C GLN A 532 -8.35 6.56 21.04
N ILE A 533 -7.76 7.63 21.53
CA ILE A 533 -7.51 8.85 20.78
C ILE A 533 -6.06 8.89 20.33
N GLN A 534 -5.86 9.31 19.08
CA GLN A 534 -4.54 9.63 18.55
C GLN A 534 -4.63 10.96 17.80
N THR A 535 -3.91 11.99 18.28
CA THR A 535 -3.79 13.26 17.57
C THR A 535 -2.62 13.23 16.61
N VAL A 536 -2.75 13.91 15.48
CA VAL A 536 -1.69 14.02 14.47
C VAL A 536 -0.93 15.32 14.67
N GLN A 537 0.39 15.25 14.93
CA GLN A 537 1.20 16.44 15.18
C GLN A 537 1.29 17.32 13.93
N GLY A 538 0.94 18.61 14.09
CA GLY A 538 1.00 19.60 13.01
C GLY A 538 -0.17 19.57 12.05
N SER A 539 -1.22 18.83 12.38
CA SER A 539 -2.50 18.78 11.67
C SER A 539 -3.66 18.95 12.67
N ASN A 540 -4.84 19.29 12.15
CA ASN A 540 -6.08 19.30 12.93
C ASN A 540 -6.79 17.93 12.89
N GLU A 541 -6.11 16.88 12.47
CA GLU A 541 -6.63 15.53 12.39
C GLU A 541 -6.61 14.83 13.75
N VAL A 542 -7.72 14.17 14.08
CA VAL A 542 -7.83 13.31 15.24
C VAL A 542 -8.34 11.93 14.81
N ILE A 543 -7.67 10.89 15.24
CA ILE A 543 -8.03 9.50 14.96
C ILE A 543 -8.68 8.90 16.19
N PHE A 544 -9.93 8.47 16.05
CA PHE A 544 -10.71 7.78 17.09
C PHE A 544 -10.73 6.29 16.76
N LYS A 545 -10.12 5.47 17.62
CA LYS A 545 -10.06 4.01 17.48
C LYS A 545 -11.04 3.36 18.45
N THR A 546 -11.95 2.57 17.90
CA THR A 546 -13.00 1.85 18.64
C THR A 546 -12.89 0.34 18.41
N GLY A 547 -13.75 -0.45 19.04
CA GLY A 547 -14.02 -1.80 18.60
C GLY A 547 -14.57 -1.81 17.16
N SER A 548 -14.76 -3.00 16.57
CA SER A 548 -15.37 -3.10 15.25
C SER A 548 -16.78 -2.52 15.27
N LEU A 549 -17.03 -1.54 14.40
CA LEU A 549 -18.32 -0.89 14.22
C LEU A 549 -18.99 -1.44 12.97
N ASP A 550 -20.27 -1.74 13.06
CA ASP A 550 -21.09 -2.03 11.88
C ASP A 550 -21.40 -0.74 11.08
N VAL A 551 -22.09 -0.91 9.94
CA VAL A 551 -22.39 0.21 9.04
C VAL A 551 -23.25 1.27 9.73
N ASP A 552 -24.28 0.85 10.50
CA ASP A 552 -25.19 1.76 11.19
C ASP A 552 -24.48 2.57 12.27
N GLN A 553 -23.61 1.92 13.04
CA GLN A 553 -22.79 2.58 14.07
C GLN A 553 -21.81 3.59 13.46
N ARG A 554 -21.19 3.25 12.31
CA ARG A 554 -20.30 4.19 11.60
C ARG A 554 -21.06 5.41 11.10
N GLN A 555 -22.25 5.22 10.51
CA GLN A 555 -23.07 6.30 10.05
C GLN A 555 -23.54 7.21 11.18
N ALA A 556 -24.02 6.61 12.28
CA ALA A 556 -24.38 7.36 13.48
C ALA A 556 -23.21 8.17 14.05
N LEU A 557 -21.99 7.60 14.00
CA LEU A 557 -20.78 8.28 14.44
C LEU A 557 -20.42 9.45 13.52
N ASN A 558 -20.48 9.28 12.19
CA ASN A 558 -20.24 10.35 11.23
C ASN A 558 -21.25 11.48 11.41
N GLN A 559 -22.53 11.15 11.51
CA GLN A 559 -23.58 12.14 11.74
C GLN A 559 -23.40 12.90 13.06
N MET A 560 -22.95 12.23 14.10
CA MET A 560 -22.62 12.84 15.37
C MET A 560 -21.54 13.91 15.24
N PHE A 561 -20.48 13.67 14.43
CA PHE A 561 -19.44 14.67 14.17
C PHE A 561 -19.95 15.84 13.35
N VAL A 562 -20.80 15.59 12.34
CA VAL A 562 -21.42 16.64 11.52
C VAL A 562 -22.30 17.52 12.39
N ASP A 563 -23.20 16.94 13.18
CA ASP A 563 -24.22 17.68 13.96
C ASP A 563 -23.63 18.45 15.15
N ASN A 564 -22.67 17.86 15.89
CA ASN A 564 -22.16 18.46 17.13
C ASN A 564 -20.90 19.30 16.92
N PHE A 565 -20.11 19.02 15.89
CA PHE A 565 -18.82 19.69 15.67
C PHE A 565 -18.74 20.42 14.32
N GLY A 566 -19.79 20.34 13.47
CA GLY A 566 -19.86 21.05 12.18
C GLY A 566 -18.81 20.57 11.18
N VAL A 567 -18.35 19.32 11.30
CA VAL A 567 -17.36 18.74 10.40
C VAL A 567 -18.04 18.43 9.07
N ASP A 568 -17.38 18.75 7.96
CA ASP A 568 -17.82 18.31 6.62
C ASP A 568 -17.63 16.78 6.54
N GLU A 569 -18.66 16.06 6.10
CA GLU A 569 -18.64 14.61 6.00
C GLU A 569 -17.51 14.10 5.11
N THR A 570 -17.09 14.84 4.11
CA THR A 570 -15.95 14.53 3.23
C THR A 570 -14.59 14.55 3.94
N LEU A 571 -14.54 15.18 5.12
CA LEU A 571 -13.36 15.23 6.00
C LEU A 571 -13.35 14.13 7.07
N ILE A 572 -14.35 13.26 7.05
CA ILE A 572 -14.44 12.07 7.91
C ILE A 572 -14.10 10.85 7.06
N THR A 573 -13.07 10.14 7.46
CA THR A 573 -12.67 8.88 6.82
C THR A 573 -12.71 7.74 7.83
N SER A 574 -13.12 6.57 7.44
CA SER A 574 -13.16 5.41 8.33
C SER A 574 -12.53 4.18 7.70
N GLU A 575 -11.90 3.38 8.55
CA GLU A 575 -11.32 2.09 8.19
C GLU A 575 -11.73 1.08 9.24
N THR A 576 -12.34 -0.02 8.83
CA THR A 576 -12.75 -1.13 9.71
C THR A 576 -12.02 -2.39 9.31
N ILE A 577 -11.45 -3.09 10.28
CA ILE A 577 -10.72 -4.35 10.07
C ILE A 577 -11.21 -5.37 11.07
N SER A 578 -11.68 -6.51 10.57
CA SER A 578 -12.10 -7.62 11.43
C SER A 578 -10.92 -8.25 12.17
N SER A 579 -11.20 -8.94 13.27
CA SER A 579 -10.19 -9.66 14.03
C SER A 579 -9.54 -10.80 13.22
N THR A 580 -10.27 -11.37 12.28
CA THR A 580 -9.78 -12.43 11.36
C THR A 580 -8.67 -11.90 10.49
N ILE A 581 -8.92 -10.82 9.75
CA ILE A 581 -7.93 -10.16 8.88
C ILE A 581 -6.72 -9.69 9.70
N SER A 582 -6.94 -9.09 10.88
CA SER A 582 -5.86 -8.64 11.75
C SER A 582 -4.92 -9.77 12.18
N ASN A 583 -5.45 -10.96 12.49
CA ASN A 583 -4.64 -12.12 12.85
C ASN A 583 -3.88 -12.70 11.66
N GLU A 584 -4.47 -12.73 10.48
CA GLU A 584 -3.81 -13.12 9.24
C GLU A 584 -2.65 -12.17 8.92
N MET A 585 -2.88 -10.86 8.94
CA MET A 585 -1.83 -9.85 8.71
C MET A 585 -0.64 -10.00 9.64
N LYS A 586 -0.86 -10.35 10.93
CA LYS A 586 0.23 -10.68 11.86
C LYS A 586 1.01 -11.90 11.43
N SER A 587 0.33 -12.97 11.04
CA SER A 587 0.95 -14.22 10.60
C SER A 587 1.76 -14.01 9.33
N ASP A 588 1.19 -13.34 8.33
CA ASP A 588 1.84 -13.05 7.05
C ASP A 588 3.06 -12.14 7.21
N THR A 589 2.98 -11.18 8.14
CA THR A 589 4.12 -10.32 8.49
C THR A 589 5.31 -11.14 8.98
N ILE A 590 5.06 -12.05 9.93
CA ILE A 590 6.11 -12.91 10.50
C ILE A 590 6.66 -13.83 9.41
N LEU A 591 5.77 -14.44 8.63
CA LEU A 591 6.15 -15.34 7.53
C LEU A 591 7.01 -14.61 6.50
N ALA A 592 6.61 -13.42 6.05
CA ALA A 592 7.36 -12.62 5.08
C ALA A 592 8.79 -12.30 5.56
N VAL A 593 8.94 -11.88 6.82
CA VAL A 593 10.26 -11.58 7.40
C VAL A 593 11.14 -12.85 7.47
N VAL A 594 10.56 -13.96 7.92
CA VAL A 594 11.30 -15.24 8.01
C VAL A 594 11.72 -15.74 6.63
N VAL A 595 10.81 -15.72 5.66
CA VAL A 595 11.09 -16.14 4.27
C VAL A 595 12.17 -15.25 3.64
N ALA A 596 12.09 -13.93 3.83
CA ALA A 596 13.12 -13.00 3.33
C ALA A 596 14.50 -13.31 3.91
N ILE A 597 14.60 -13.53 5.23
CA ILE A 597 15.86 -13.89 5.89
C ILE A 597 16.40 -15.21 5.33
N ILE A 598 15.54 -16.22 5.13
CA ILE A 598 15.95 -17.52 4.56
C ILE A 598 16.44 -17.35 3.12
N CYS A 599 15.72 -16.64 2.26
CA CYS A 599 16.11 -16.38 0.88
C CYS A 599 17.46 -15.65 0.82
N MET A 600 17.67 -14.66 1.69
CA MET A 600 18.96 -13.95 1.79
C MET A 600 20.08 -14.84 2.29
N LEU A 601 19.80 -15.71 3.27
CA LEU A 601 20.75 -16.73 3.72
C LEU A 601 21.24 -17.61 2.57
N ILE A 602 20.30 -18.12 1.80
CA ILE A 602 20.58 -18.97 0.64
C ILE A 602 21.43 -18.18 -0.36
N TYR A 603 21.04 -16.94 -0.71
CA TYR A 603 21.80 -16.10 -1.62
C TYR A 603 23.23 -15.84 -1.14
N ILE A 604 23.39 -15.45 0.12
CA ILE A 604 24.73 -15.20 0.72
C ILE A 604 25.58 -16.46 0.71
N ARG A 605 24.98 -17.63 0.95
CA ARG A 605 25.71 -18.92 0.92
C ARG A 605 26.24 -19.25 -0.48
N PHE A 606 25.49 -18.92 -1.52
CA PHE A 606 25.97 -19.05 -2.90
C PHE A 606 27.03 -18.02 -3.25
N ARG A 607 26.91 -16.80 -2.74
CA ARG A 607 27.82 -15.68 -3.05
C ARG A 607 29.18 -15.80 -2.34
N PHE A 608 29.18 -16.24 -1.10
CA PHE A 608 30.39 -16.38 -0.27
C PHE A 608 30.65 -17.85 0.06
N SER A 609 31.84 -18.36 -0.36
CA SER A 609 32.26 -19.71 -0.04
C SER A 609 32.57 -19.91 1.46
N ASP A 610 33.02 -18.87 2.16
CA ASP A 610 33.26 -18.87 3.60
C ASP A 610 31.99 -18.55 4.38
N ILE A 611 31.42 -19.54 5.05
CA ILE A 611 30.17 -19.44 5.82
C ILE A 611 30.23 -18.35 6.92
N ARG A 612 31.43 -17.97 7.38
CA ARG A 612 31.62 -16.94 8.41
C ARG A 612 31.21 -15.55 7.93
N PHE A 613 31.35 -15.25 6.62
CA PHE A 613 30.80 -14.03 6.02
C PHE A 613 29.29 -14.05 6.11
N GLY A 614 28.66 -15.18 5.78
CA GLY A 614 27.22 -15.35 5.86
C GLY A 614 26.67 -15.16 7.28
N VAL A 615 27.26 -15.86 8.25
CA VAL A 615 26.83 -15.74 9.66
C VAL A 615 27.01 -14.33 10.18
N SER A 616 28.10 -13.63 9.83
CA SER A 616 28.32 -12.24 10.25
C SER A 616 27.32 -11.28 9.61
N SER A 617 26.99 -11.46 8.34
CA SER A 617 25.99 -10.65 7.64
C SER A 617 24.62 -10.79 8.29
N ILE A 618 24.20 -12.02 8.59
CA ILE A 618 22.88 -12.27 9.22
C ILE A 618 22.82 -11.72 10.63
N ALA A 619 23.88 -11.88 11.40
CA ALA A 619 23.95 -11.30 12.74
C ALA A 619 23.82 -9.77 12.70
N CYS A 620 24.39 -9.10 11.67
CA CYS A 620 24.21 -7.68 11.46
C CYS A 620 22.77 -7.34 11.04
N LEU A 621 22.16 -8.11 10.14
CA LEU A 621 20.75 -7.91 9.78
C LEU A 621 19.83 -8.05 10.98
N LEU A 622 20.01 -9.09 11.78
CA LEU A 622 19.22 -9.29 12.99
C LEU A 622 19.42 -8.14 13.99
N HIS A 623 20.66 -7.67 14.15
CA HIS A 623 20.97 -6.48 14.95
C HIS A 623 20.18 -5.26 14.43
N ASP A 624 20.20 -4.98 13.13
CA ASP A 624 19.55 -3.80 12.54
C ASP A 624 18.04 -3.87 12.71
N VAL A 625 17.43 -5.03 12.48
CA VAL A 625 16.00 -5.26 12.74
C VAL A 625 15.66 -5.03 14.21
N LEU A 626 16.46 -5.56 15.15
CA LEU A 626 16.22 -5.38 16.59
C LEU A 626 16.37 -3.92 17.04
N VAL A 627 17.30 -3.17 16.46
CA VAL A 627 17.46 -1.73 16.75
C VAL A 627 16.26 -0.94 16.21
N VAL A 628 15.76 -1.27 15.03
CA VAL A 628 14.56 -0.63 14.47
C VAL A 628 13.32 -0.96 15.30
N ILE A 629 13.12 -2.21 15.73
CA ILE A 629 12.05 -2.59 16.67
C ILE A 629 12.20 -1.83 18.00
N THR A 630 13.43 -1.67 18.50
CA THR A 630 13.70 -0.84 19.68
C THR A 630 13.24 0.61 19.47
N PHE A 631 13.53 1.17 18.28
CA PHE A 631 13.07 2.52 17.93
C PHE A 631 11.55 2.62 17.91
N TYR A 632 10.84 1.66 17.30
CA TYR A 632 9.37 1.60 17.35
C TYR A 632 8.84 1.57 18.78
N ALA A 633 9.48 0.82 19.67
CA ALA A 633 9.10 0.76 21.08
C ALA A 633 9.32 2.09 21.81
N LEU A 634 10.49 2.72 21.62
CA LEU A 634 10.86 3.97 22.32
C LEU A 634 10.09 5.18 21.80
N ALA A 635 9.99 5.34 20.47
CA ALA A 635 9.33 6.47 19.84
C ALA A 635 7.81 6.30 19.75
N ARG A 636 7.26 5.12 20.11
CA ARG A 636 5.83 4.77 20.03
C ARG A 636 5.24 4.98 18.63
N VAL A 637 6.07 4.84 17.59
CA VAL A 637 5.61 4.86 16.21
C VAL A 637 4.63 3.72 15.98
N SER A 638 3.58 3.96 15.19
CA SER A 638 2.56 2.96 14.91
C SER A 638 3.13 1.79 14.10
N VAL A 639 2.90 0.58 14.58
CA VAL A 639 3.26 -0.66 13.86
C VAL A 639 2.09 -1.00 12.93
N SER A 640 2.24 -0.66 11.65
CA SER A 640 1.25 -0.84 10.58
C SER A 640 1.81 -1.72 9.46
N ASN A 641 1.06 -1.89 8.38
CA ASN A 641 1.54 -2.60 7.19
C ASN A 641 2.85 -2.01 6.64
N THR A 642 3.07 -0.71 6.79
CA THR A 642 4.31 -0.04 6.39
C THR A 642 5.53 -0.49 7.21
N PHE A 643 5.33 -1.03 8.43
CA PHE A 643 6.39 -1.63 9.23
C PHE A 643 7.06 -2.80 8.49
N ILE A 644 6.27 -3.66 7.82
CA ILE A 644 6.81 -4.80 7.05
C ILE A 644 7.68 -4.29 5.90
N ALA A 645 7.17 -3.30 5.14
CA ALA A 645 7.90 -2.67 4.05
C ALA A 645 9.21 -2.03 4.55
N CYS A 646 9.16 -1.35 5.70
CA CYS A 646 10.33 -0.75 6.34
C CYS A 646 11.36 -1.82 6.72
N LEU A 647 10.97 -2.88 7.44
CA LEU A 647 11.88 -3.95 7.86
C LEU A 647 12.54 -4.66 6.67
N LEU A 648 11.75 -5.06 5.66
CA LEU A 648 12.29 -5.76 4.50
C LEU A 648 13.19 -4.86 3.65
N THR A 649 12.87 -3.58 3.54
CA THR A 649 13.74 -2.60 2.88
C THR A 649 15.06 -2.43 3.61
N ILE A 650 15.04 -2.32 4.95
CA ILE A 650 16.26 -2.21 5.77
C ILE A 650 17.10 -3.47 5.64
N VAL A 651 16.48 -4.64 5.67
CA VAL A 651 17.18 -5.93 5.48
C VAL A 651 17.85 -5.97 4.11
N GLY A 652 17.18 -5.58 3.03
CA GLY A 652 17.76 -5.53 1.69
C GLY A 652 18.88 -4.48 1.55
N TYR A 653 18.70 -3.32 2.16
CA TYR A 653 19.66 -2.21 2.07
C TYR A 653 20.91 -2.42 2.95
N SER A 654 20.73 -2.85 4.19
CA SER A 654 21.84 -3.05 5.13
C SER A 654 22.82 -4.15 4.67
N ILE A 655 22.28 -5.20 4.08
CA ILE A 655 23.13 -6.27 3.56
C ILE A 655 24.01 -5.82 2.39
N ASN A 656 23.53 -4.89 1.55
CA ASN A 656 24.30 -4.30 0.46
C ASN A 656 25.59 -3.64 0.99
N ALA A 657 25.47 -2.81 2.04
CA ALA A 657 26.62 -2.16 2.67
C ALA A 657 27.62 -3.19 3.25
N THR A 658 27.12 -4.27 3.85
CA THR A 658 27.93 -5.34 4.42
C THR A 658 28.67 -6.13 3.34
N ILE A 659 28.00 -6.48 2.23
CA ILE A 659 28.60 -7.19 1.08
C ILE A 659 29.76 -6.39 0.51
N VAL A 660 29.62 -5.09 0.36
CA VAL A 660 30.66 -4.17 -0.15
C VAL A 660 31.94 -4.26 0.69
N ILE A 661 31.78 -4.23 2.02
CA ILE A 661 32.91 -4.32 2.94
C ILE A 661 33.56 -5.73 2.86
N PHE A 662 32.77 -6.78 2.85
CA PHE A 662 33.25 -8.14 2.78
C PHE A 662 33.93 -8.49 1.45
N ASP A 663 33.43 -7.91 0.34
CA ASP A 663 34.07 -8.06 -0.96
C ASP A 663 35.46 -7.41 -0.95
N ARG A 664 35.61 -6.22 -0.31
CA ARG A 664 36.90 -5.57 -0.11
C ARG A 664 37.81 -6.38 0.83
N VAL A 665 37.29 -6.91 1.92
CA VAL A 665 38.07 -7.79 2.84
C VAL A 665 38.58 -9.01 2.07
N ARG A 666 37.73 -9.62 1.23
CA ARG A 666 38.15 -10.79 0.40
C ARG A 666 39.21 -10.41 -0.63
N GLU A 667 39.07 -9.26 -1.29
CA GLU A 667 40.04 -8.73 -2.25
C GLU A 667 41.41 -8.52 -1.59
N ASN A 668 41.44 -7.83 -0.45
CA ASN A 668 42.69 -7.55 0.28
C ASN A 668 43.32 -8.83 0.89
N MET A 669 42.51 -9.78 1.34
CA MET A 669 42.98 -11.07 1.80
C MET A 669 43.63 -11.94 0.70
N ALA A 670 43.18 -11.80 -0.56
CA ALA A 670 43.75 -12.54 -1.68
C ALA A 670 45.25 -12.13 -1.95
N VAL A 671 45.59 -10.90 -1.60
CA VAL A 671 46.99 -10.38 -1.73
C VAL A 671 47.76 -10.34 -0.43
N MET A 672 47.16 -10.80 0.68
CA MET A 672 47.76 -10.85 2.01
C MET A 672 48.96 -11.79 2.06
N THR A 673 50.05 -11.33 2.65
CA THR A 673 51.25 -12.11 2.88
C THR A 673 51.30 -12.70 4.32
N LYS A 674 52.20 -13.66 4.57
CA LYS A 674 52.38 -14.27 5.92
C LYS A 674 52.81 -13.26 6.99
N LYS A 675 53.27 -12.06 6.58
CA LYS A 675 53.74 -11.01 7.50
C LYS A 675 52.63 -10.04 7.91
N ASP A 676 51.55 -10.05 7.20
CA ASP A 676 50.44 -9.09 7.44
C ASP A 676 49.55 -9.61 8.57
N ASP A 677 49.17 -8.72 9.48
CA ASP A 677 48.16 -9.03 10.50
C ASP A 677 46.74 -8.95 9.91
N LEU A 678 45.94 -9.99 10.15
CA LEU A 678 44.57 -10.06 9.72
C LEU A 678 43.75 -8.88 10.24
N GLN A 679 44.01 -8.39 11.45
CA GLN A 679 43.33 -7.24 12.03
C GLN A 679 43.59 -5.98 11.20
N ASP A 680 44.84 -5.76 10.77
CA ASP A 680 45.20 -4.58 9.96
C ASP A 680 44.58 -4.66 8.55
N VAL A 681 44.57 -5.86 7.95
CA VAL A 681 43.94 -6.07 6.64
C VAL A 681 42.44 -5.75 6.70
N VAL A 682 41.74 -6.18 7.74
CA VAL A 682 40.29 -5.88 7.89
C VAL A 682 40.05 -4.39 8.18
N ASN A 683 40.84 -3.77 9.08
CA ASN A 683 40.75 -2.34 9.36
C ASN A 683 41.02 -1.50 8.10
N HIS A 684 42.02 -1.90 7.31
CA HIS A 684 42.33 -1.24 6.03
C HIS A 684 41.19 -1.37 5.05
N SER A 685 40.57 -2.56 4.91
CA SER A 685 39.46 -2.83 4.03
C SER A 685 38.22 -1.97 4.39
N ILE A 686 37.89 -1.88 5.70
CA ILE A 686 36.79 -1.03 6.20
C ILE A 686 37.09 0.45 5.89
N THR A 687 38.35 0.90 6.15
CA THR A 687 38.74 2.29 5.90
C THR A 687 38.65 2.67 4.42
N GLN A 688 39.02 1.78 3.51
CA GLN A 688 38.94 1.97 2.05
C GLN A 688 37.49 2.14 1.59
N THR A 689 36.55 1.43 2.18
CA THR A 689 35.14 1.45 1.80
C THR A 689 34.30 2.49 2.56
N LEU A 690 34.87 3.10 3.62
CA LEU A 690 34.16 3.99 4.54
C LEU A 690 33.47 5.17 3.84
N SER A 691 34.23 5.94 3.03
CA SER A 691 33.67 7.11 2.32
C SER A 691 32.52 6.73 1.39
N ARG A 692 32.66 5.58 0.72
CA ARG A 692 31.63 5.04 -0.17
C ARG A 692 30.38 4.66 0.64
N SER A 693 30.51 3.87 1.71
CA SER A 693 29.36 3.48 2.55
C SER A 693 28.65 4.70 3.16
N LEU A 694 29.38 5.73 3.57
CA LEU A 694 28.79 6.96 4.08
C LEU A 694 28.05 7.76 2.99
N PHE A 695 28.60 7.86 1.79
CA PHE A 695 27.98 8.64 0.71
C PHE A 695 26.72 7.95 0.16
N THR A 696 26.71 6.62 0.03
CA THR A 696 25.53 5.88 -0.37
C THR A 696 24.42 6.00 0.67
N SER A 697 24.74 5.85 1.94
CA SER A 697 23.74 6.06 3.00
C SER A 697 23.25 7.50 3.10
N LEU A 698 24.13 8.47 2.86
CA LEU A 698 23.76 9.88 2.90
C LEU A 698 22.79 10.25 1.75
N THR A 699 23.03 9.76 0.52
CA THR A 699 22.13 10.04 -0.62
C THR A 699 20.74 9.44 -0.39
N THR A 700 20.66 8.24 0.11
CA THR A 700 19.38 7.60 0.46
C THR A 700 18.71 8.29 1.64
N LEU A 701 19.48 8.67 2.68
CA LEU A 701 18.98 9.41 3.84
C LEU A 701 18.41 10.78 3.46
N VAL A 702 19.01 11.48 2.49
CA VAL A 702 18.50 12.76 1.97
C VAL A 702 17.14 12.57 1.32
N MET A 703 16.95 11.53 0.49
CA MET A 703 15.67 11.25 -0.16
C MET A 703 14.58 10.87 0.85
N VAL A 704 14.89 9.97 1.79
CA VAL A 704 13.94 9.58 2.84
C VAL A 704 13.68 10.73 3.82
N GLY A 705 14.70 11.56 4.10
CA GLY A 705 14.56 12.77 4.90
C GLY A 705 13.66 13.82 4.25
N ALA A 706 13.73 13.98 2.93
CA ALA A 706 12.81 14.83 2.19
C ALA A 706 11.36 14.32 2.31
N LEU A 707 11.14 13.00 2.21
CA LEU A 707 9.83 12.38 2.46
C LEU A 707 9.33 12.63 3.89
N TYR A 708 10.21 12.54 4.88
CA TYR A 708 9.85 12.80 6.27
C TYR A 708 9.44 14.26 6.51
N ILE A 709 10.14 15.22 5.92
CA ILE A 709 9.90 16.65 6.14
C ILE A 709 8.63 17.13 5.42
N TRP A 710 8.45 16.74 4.15
CA TRP A 710 7.37 17.25 3.30
C TRP A 710 6.24 16.25 3.03
N GLY A 711 6.41 14.96 3.33
CA GLY A 711 5.40 13.93 3.11
C GLY A 711 4.21 14.06 4.06
N VAL A 712 3.09 13.47 3.68
CA VAL A 712 1.91 13.29 4.54
C VAL A 712 2.21 12.34 5.71
N THR A 713 1.35 12.36 6.73
CA THR A 713 1.56 11.62 7.98
C THR A 713 1.84 10.13 7.76
N SER A 714 1.06 9.46 6.91
CA SER A 714 1.25 8.03 6.61
C SER A 714 2.63 7.73 6.00
N ILE A 715 3.19 8.66 5.22
CA ILE A 715 4.55 8.54 4.65
C ILE A 715 5.61 8.83 5.72
N ARG A 716 5.36 9.77 6.63
CA ARG A 716 6.29 10.08 7.74
C ARG A 716 6.47 8.91 8.68
N ASP A 717 5.41 8.18 8.97
CA ASP A 717 5.41 6.98 9.81
C ASP A 717 6.26 5.84 9.20
N PHE A 718 6.37 5.79 7.88
CA PHE A 718 7.28 4.90 7.16
C PHE A 718 8.71 5.45 7.09
N ALA A 719 8.86 6.74 6.77
CA ALA A 719 10.15 7.36 6.50
C ALA A 719 11.05 7.42 7.74
N LEU A 720 10.50 7.77 8.90
CA LEU A 720 11.28 7.95 10.13
C LEU A 720 11.97 6.66 10.61
N PRO A 721 11.28 5.50 10.74
CA PRO A 721 11.95 4.24 11.07
C PRO A 721 12.94 3.78 10.00
N LEU A 722 12.66 4.05 8.73
CA LEU A 722 13.56 3.73 7.63
C LEU A 722 14.87 4.54 7.72
N MET A 723 14.81 5.84 8.08
CA MET A 723 16.00 6.64 8.34
C MET A 723 16.85 6.05 9.46
N VAL A 724 16.23 5.64 10.55
CA VAL A 724 16.92 4.96 11.66
C VAL A 724 17.58 3.67 11.18
N GLY A 725 16.87 2.88 10.38
CA GLY A 725 17.39 1.65 9.80
C GLY A 725 18.58 1.86 8.87
N ILE A 726 18.55 2.89 8.01
CA ILE A 726 19.69 3.25 7.15
C ILE A 726 20.91 3.66 7.97
N ILE A 727 20.72 4.47 9.00
CA ILE A 727 21.82 4.89 9.92
C ILE A 727 22.37 3.68 10.65
N CYS A 728 21.49 2.83 11.18
CA CYS A 728 21.86 1.60 11.89
C CYS A 728 22.62 0.63 10.97
N GLY A 729 22.13 0.39 9.74
CA GLY A 729 22.80 -0.47 8.76
C GLY A 729 24.17 0.03 8.35
N SER A 730 24.35 1.36 8.24
CA SER A 730 25.67 1.95 8.03
C SER A 730 26.61 1.73 9.20
N TYR A 731 26.11 1.86 10.41
CA TYR A 731 26.87 1.60 11.63
C TYR A 731 27.22 0.11 11.75
N SER A 732 26.28 -0.79 11.58
CA SER A 732 26.48 -2.23 11.76
C SER A 732 27.46 -2.79 10.71
N SER A 733 27.36 -2.36 9.45
CA SER A 733 28.26 -2.80 8.39
C SER A 733 29.71 -2.39 8.65
N VAL A 734 29.95 -1.15 9.12
CA VAL A 734 31.30 -0.60 9.38
C VAL A 734 31.87 -1.11 10.71
N CYS A 735 31.08 -1.09 11.80
CA CYS A 735 31.57 -1.31 13.16
C CYS A 735 31.39 -2.75 13.65
N ILE A 736 30.39 -3.49 13.14
CA ILE A 736 30.02 -4.82 13.66
C ILE A 736 30.42 -5.94 12.69
N ALA A 737 30.05 -5.82 11.40
CA ALA A 737 30.20 -6.92 10.44
C ALA A 737 31.64 -7.45 10.32
N GLY A 738 32.60 -6.55 10.05
CA GLY A 738 34.01 -6.91 9.93
C GLY A 738 34.59 -7.42 11.24
N ALA A 739 34.19 -6.83 12.37
CA ALA A 739 34.63 -7.22 13.70
C ALA A 739 34.12 -8.62 14.09
N LEU A 740 32.85 -8.89 13.81
CA LEU A 740 32.23 -10.19 14.08
C LEU A 740 32.87 -11.30 13.22
N TRP A 741 33.04 -11.04 11.91
CA TRP A 741 33.73 -11.97 11.02
C TRP A 741 35.14 -12.26 11.48
N TYR A 742 35.93 -11.24 11.92
CA TYR A 742 37.27 -11.41 12.47
C TYR A 742 37.28 -12.32 13.70
N VAL A 743 36.34 -12.11 14.64
CA VAL A 743 36.22 -12.93 15.86
C VAL A 743 35.90 -14.38 15.50
N LEU A 744 34.93 -14.60 14.60
CA LEU A 744 34.58 -15.95 14.15
C LEU A 744 35.74 -16.63 13.43
N ARG A 745 36.48 -15.90 12.59
CA ARG A 745 37.63 -16.45 11.89
C ARG A 745 38.77 -16.83 12.85
N LYS A 746 39.02 -16.04 13.89
CA LYS A 746 40.03 -16.33 14.90
C LYS A 746 39.64 -17.52 15.79
N LYS A 747 38.34 -17.61 16.15
CA LYS A 747 37.84 -18.68 17.04
C LYS A 747 37.69 -20.03 16.33
N PHE A 748 37.27 -20.02 15.08
CA PHE A 748 37.04 -21.21 14.25
C PHE A 748 38.01 -21.29 13.07
N ALA A 749 39.30 -20.96 13.31
CA ALA A 749 40.34 -21.16 12.32
C ALA A 749 40.37 -22.64 11.94
N PRO A 750 40.43 -23.02 10.64
CA PRO A 750 40.67 -24.40 10.27
C PRO A 750 42.00 -24.80 10.92
N LYS A 751 42.02 -25.89 11.68
CA LYS A 751 43.24 -26.47 12.17
C LYS A 751 44.13 -26.67 10.93
N ALA A 752 45.30 -26.03 10.92
CA ALA A 752 46.25 -26.22 9.86
C ALA A 752 46.53 -27.73 9.73
N LYS A 753 46.16 -28.28 8.53
CA LYS A 753 46.59 -29.61 8.15
C LYS A 753 48.08 -29.58 7.82
#